data_805d74d788a6c16a2e07cd79e47d7ffc
#
_entry.id   805d74d788a6c16a2e07cd79e47d7ffc
#
_cell.length_a   1.000
_cell.length_b   1.000
_cell.length_c   1.000
_cell.angle_alpha   90.00
_cell.angle_beta   90.00
_cell.angle_gamma   90.00
#
_symmetry.space_group_name_H-M   'P 1'
#
loop_
_entity.id
_entity.type
_entity.pdbx_description
1 polymer ?
#
loop_
_entity_poly.entity_id
_entity_poly.type
_entity_poly.pdbx_seq_one_letter_code
_entity_poly.pdbx_strand_id
1 'polypeptide(L)'
;MKKTSAFLVFCILPVAAGAASVDMETPKTITADKIEYDVKTETIKTSGNTEIVNASGQRMTLTDSYLSKNGENLSGDDIKLWLGDHVYIESDNITRSGIETTAFNATFTACDNCDAFGDAWKITTQKIVHDMDSRMLRFYNPVLRTYDIPVFWLPFFEMPDPGIRHKTGFLMPDFGSTNNMGTQINIPLYIAFSDTHDMTFTTSYLTQENPLFQLEHRLNLDHSEYRTDAAFTHNRDGENRWYIFNNDIIELGEYARATIFLERASDKTFLQKYGFYDDQPYLDSGAKLELFGQSGYVVADAHIFQELRSTTGNYSTPSGNILPNIRATYQTAPLFKETYLTFDGDILGISGDGTMSQRLIGDARIVSPWTLWGGNRITASLSARYDVYNFHHTEMIDMADFSGVRDRFLPSGYLEWSLPLFRPTDTWTQVIEPKARLTIMRHTGEDQFTLNNDSAGALLSDATLFSDNRFSGLDLWENGTYADYGVRYAAFNQDGHMFELFIGQTYDFNDRADTDPRSGFHNGASDYVGRLEYNNMKWLDLSTRFRLSQENLSMRHIETSAIIGTSRNYIDIGHIWSQQFIDAYTAGDDINELTAGIGIQLTNRWSVRFNAIYNMTYGQFQRHSGGIFYTHPCYYLSVEYRHDNAIKEDYVGTTSYQFRFGMSINGQRY
;
A
#
# COMPACT_ATOMS: atom_id res chain seq x y z
N MET A 1 -14.68 -42.94 -14.79
CA MET A 1 -15.11 -41.59 -15.18
C MET A 1 -13.86 -40.79 -15.44
N LYS A 2 -13.65 -40.34 -16.66
CA LYS A 2 -12.42 -39.65 -17.11
C LYS A 2 -12.48 -38.18 -16.63
N LYS A 3 -11.50 -37.75 -15.83
CA LYS A 3 -11.29 -36.34 -15.50
C LYS A 3 -10.55 -35.68 -16.67
N THR A 4 -11.20 -34.76 -17.33
CA THR A 4 -10.63 -33.93 -18.39
C THR A 4 -10.03 -32.68 -17.72
N SER A 5 -8.70 -32.61 -17.70
CA SER A 5 -7.96 -31.38 -17.30
C SER A 5 -7.97 -30.44 -18.52
N ALA A 6 -8.59 -29.28 -18.37
CA ALA A 6 -8.52 -28.22 -19.35
C ALA A 6 -7.22 -27.41 -19.10
N PHE A 7 -6.26 -27.60 -20.03
CA PHE A 7 -5.11 -26.71 -20.17
C PHE A 7 -5.55 -25.47 -20.95
N LEU A 8 -5.50 -24.31 -20.32
CA LEU A 8 -5.62 -23.02 -21.01
C LEU A 8 -4.28 -22.72 -21.70
N VAL A 9 -4.25 -22.89 -23.02
CA VAL A 9 -3.13 -22.48 -23.86
C VAL A 9 -3.32 -21.00 -24.19
N PHE A 10 -2.49 -20.14 -23.62
CA PHE A 10 -2.37 -18.75 -24.07
C PHE A 10 -1.63 -18.74 -25.41
N CYS A 11 -2.34 -18.47 -26.49
CA CYS A 11 -1.74 -18.17 -27.81
C CYS A 11 -1.08 -16.76 -27.71
N ILE A 12 0.25 -16.73 -27.60
CA ILE A 12 1.04 -15.53 -27.82
C ILE A 12 1.14 -15.31 -29.34
N LEU A 13 0.39 -14.34 -29.85
CA LEU A 13 0.61 -13.81 -31.19
C LEU A 13 1.85 -12.92 -31.16
N PRO A 14 2.85 -13.11 -32.03
CA PRO A 14 3.96 -12.17 -32.11
C PRO A 14 3.44 -10.86 -32.75
N VAL A 15 3.38 -9.79 -31.95
CA VAL A 15 3.29 -8.44 -32.49
C VAL A 15 4.64 -8.13 -33.08
N ALA A 16 4.70 -7.98 -34.38
CA ALA A 16 5.89 -7.50 -35.07
C ALA A 16 6.18 -6.07 -34.63
N ALA A 17 7.16 -5.91 -33.76
CA ALA A 17 7.72 -4.60 -33.45
C ALA A 17 8.34 -4.05 -34.75
N GLY A 18 7.78 -2.96 -35.26
CA GLY A 18 8.38 -2.21 -36.35
C GLY A 18 9.75 -1.73 -35.92
N ALA A 19 10.78 -2.18 -36.60
CA ALA A 19 12.15 -1.69 -36.41
C ALA A 19 12.17 -0.19 -36.72
N ALA A 20 12.24 0.64 -35.69
CA ALA A 20 12.64 2.03 -35.84
C ALA A 20 14.10 2.00 -36.29
N SER A 21 14.41 2.53 -37.47
CA SER A 21 15.78 2.71 -37.96
C SER A 21 16.51 3.60 -36.97
N VAL A 22 17.50 3.05 -36.27
CA VAL A 22 18.40 3.83 -35.42
C VAL A 22 19.29 4.66 -36.35
N ASP A 23 19.03 5.99 -36.39
CA ASP A 23 19.96 6.94 -37.04
C ASP A 23 21.26 6.88 -36.26
N MET A 24 22.36 6.45 -36.93
CA MET A 24 23.67 6.44 -36.32
C MET A 24 24.08 7.91 -36.03
N GLU A 25 24.29 8.18 -34.74
CA GLU A 25 24.52 9.52 -34.26
C GLU A 25 25.91 10.04 -34.73
N THR A 26 25.91 10.80 -35.79
CA THR A 26 27.07 11.52 -36.24
C THR A 26 27.59 12.45 -35.14
N PRO A 27 28.93 12.60 -34.98
CA PRO A 27 29.49 13.53 -34.01
C PRO A 27 28.99 14.95 -34.29
N LYS A 28 28.44 15.60 -33.26
CA LYS A 28 27.96 16.97 -33.31
C LYS A 28 29.13 17.95 -33.18
N THR A 29 30.09 17.61 -32.29
CA THR A 29 31.26 18.42 -32.00
C THR A 29 32.46 17.53 -31.74
N ILE A 30 33.59 17.90 -32.30
CA ILE A 30 34.91 17.29 -32.03
C ILE A 30 35.84 18.44 -31.66
N THR A 31 36.44 18.36 -30.47
CA THR A 31 37.48 19.29 -30.00
C THR A 31 38.76 18.49 -29.68
N ALA A 32 39.90 18.97 -30.07
CA ALA A 32 41.20 18.33 -29.79
C ALA A 32 42.32 19.36 -29.85
N ASP A 33 43.49 19.04 -29.28
CA ASP A 33 44.66 19.89 -29.37
C ASP A 33 45.12 20.00 -30.83
N LYS A 34 44.97 18.94 -31.63
CA LYS A 34 45.25 18.91 -33.05
C LYS A 34 44.22 18.04 -33.79
N ILE A 35 43.68 18.57 -34.89
CA ILE A 35 42.75 17.86 -35.79
C ILE A 35 43.32 17.87 -37.20
N GLU A 36 43.45 16.70 -37.79
CA GLU A 36 43.85 16.49 -39.18
C GLU A 36 42.70 15.79 -39.94
N TYR A 37 42.32 16.31 -41.10
CA TYR A 37 41.34 15.72 -41.98
C TYR A 37 41.92 15.24 -43.28
N ASP A 38 41.84 13.94 -43.55
CA ASP A 38 42.25 13.37 -44.84
C ASP A 38 41.02 13.33 -45.79
N VAL A 39 41.09 14.17 -46.82
CA VAL A 39 40.00 14.30 -47.81
C VAL A 39 39.84 13.05 -48.67
N LYS A 40 40.89 12.22 -48.86
CA LYS A 40 40.85 11.03 -49.71
C LYS A 40 40.20 9.86 -49.01
N THR A 41 40.43 9.70 -47.71
CA THR A 41 39.90 8.61 -46.89
C THR A 41 38.66 9.03 -46.10
N GLU A 42 38.30 10.31 -46.14
CA GLU A 42 37.26 10.93 -45.33
C GLU A 42 37.40 10.61 -43.83
N THR A 43 38.64 10.61 -43.33
CA THR A 43 39.04 10.26 -41.98
C THR A 43 39.48 11.47 -41.21
N ILE A 44 39.05 11.62 -39.99
CA ILE A 44 39.48 12.61 -39.02
C ILE A 44 40.48 11.94 -38.07
N LYS A 45 41.67 12.47 -37.96
CA LYS A 45 42.67 12.10 -36.96
C LYS A 45 42.73 13.20 -35.92
N THR A 46 42.62 12.85 -34.64
CA THR A 46 42.85 13.80 -33.56
C THR A 46 44.07 13.39 -32.74
N SER A 47 44.70 14.34 -32.09
CA SER A 47 45.82 14.11 -31.18
C SER A 47 45.78 15.08 -30.03
N GLY A 48 46.16 14.59 -28.84
CA GLY A 48 46.04 15.30 -27.56
C GLY A 48 44.63 15.18 -26.95
N ASN A 49 44.28 16.11 -26.06
CA ASN A 49 42.99 16.06 -25.34
C ASN A 49 41.81 16.18 -26.31
N THR A 50 41.30 15.03 -26.75
CA THR A 50 40.18 14.96 -27.68
C THR A 50 38.87 14.75 -26.92
N GLU A 51 37.86 15.56 -27.24
CA GLU A 51 36.49 15.39 -26.76
C GLU A 51 35.54 15.28 -27.97
N ILE A 52 34.74 14.24 -27.97
CA ILE A 52 33.72 13.99 -28.99
C ILE A 52 32.36 14.01 -28.27
N VAL A 53 31.43 14.83 -28.78
CA VAL A 53 30.02 14.86 -28.31
C VAL A 53 29.12 14.53 -29.49
N ASN A 54 28.27 13.52 -29.35
CA ASN A 54 27.30 13.13 -30.38
C ASN A 54 26.01 13.96 -30.32
N ALA A 55 25.07 13.69 -31.22
CA ALA A 55 23.82 14.42 -31.34
C ALA A 55 22.89 14.20 -30.13
N SER A 56 22.94 13.05 -29.45
CA SER A 56 22.21 12.74 -28.21
C SER A 56 22.84 13.38 -26.96
N GLY A 57 24.01 13.97 -27.07
CA GLY A 57 24.75 14.55 -25.94
C GLY A 57 25.65 13.54 -25.20
N GLN A 58 25.84 12.34 -25.71
CA GLN A 58 26.85 11.43 -25.20
C GLN A 58 28.24 12.05 -25.40
N ARG A 59 29.06 11.94 -24.37
CA ARG A 59 30.39 12.51 -24.31
C ARG A 59 31.44 11.41 -24.26
N MET A 60 32.49 11.57 -25.04
CA MET A 60 33.68 10.71 -25.04
C MET A 60 34.93 11.56 -24.99
N THR A 61 35.87 11.23 -24.11
CA THR A 61 37.22 11.82 -24.09
C THR A 61 38.25 10.75 -24.38
N LEU A 62 39.31 11.12 -25.12
CA LEU A 62 40.38 10.19 -25.52
C LEU A 62 41.63 10.98 -25.85
N THR A 63 42.78 10.32 -25.90
CA THR A 63 44.07 10.96 -26.12
C THR A 63 44.37 11.12 -27.62
N ASP A 64 44.29 10.04 -28.39
CA ASP A 64 44.46 10.03 -29.83
C ASP A 64 43.33 9.24 -30.50
N SER A 65 42.83 9.69 -31.65
CA SER A 65 41.78 8.95 -32.34
C SER A 65 41.84 9.01 -33.85
N TYR A 66 41.25 8.00 -34.46
CA TYR A 66 40.91 7.95 -35.88
C TYR A 66 39.40 7.75 -35.98
N LEU A 67 38.73 8.64 -36.67
CA LEU A 67 37.27 8.65 -36.80
C LEU A 67 36.90 8.80 -38.28
N SER A 68 36.00 7.95 -38.79
CA SER A 68 35.38 8.20 -40.08
C SER A 68 34.41 9.38 -40.01
N LYS A 69 34.24 10.13 -41.10
CA LYS A 69 33.37 11.32 -41.17
C LYS A 69 31.94 11.03 -40.75
N ASN A 70 31.42 9.86 -41.02
CA ASN A 70 30.07 9.42 -40.63
C ASN A 70 30.01 8.84 -39.20
N GLY A 71 31.12 8.74 -38.47
CA GLY A 71 31.19 8.21 -37.13
C GLY A 71 31.08 6.68 -37.01
N GLU A 72 30.93 5.95 -38.11
CA GLU A 72 30.80 4.49 -38.12
C GLU A 72 32.04 3.75 -37.66
N ASN A 73 33.22 4.29 -37.95
CA ASN A 73 34.48 3.71 -37.52
C ASN A 73 35.22 4.69 -36.60
N LEU A 74 35.59 4.20 -35.43
CA LEU A 74 36.37 4.93 -34.43
C LEU A 74 37.42 4.00 -33.85
N SER A 75 38.62 4.48 -33.68
CA SER A 75 39.63 3.86 -32.82
C SER A 75 40.35 4.92 -32.02
N GLY A 76 40.75 4.62 -30.79
CA GLY A 76 41.44 5.56 -29.93
C GLY A 76 41.97 4.90 -28.66
N ASP A 77 42.79 5.64 -27.92
CA ASP A 77 43.48 5.20 -26.71
C ASP A 77 43.12 6.08 -25.52
N ASP A 78 43.23 5.55 -24.29
CA ASP A 78 42.91 6.20 -22.99
C ASP A 78 41.55 6.86 -22.99
N ILE A 79 40.51 6.03 -23.09
CA ILE A 79 39.16 6.49 -23.34
C ILE A 79 38.34 6.54 -22.06
N LYS A 80 37.52 7.60 -21.95
CA LYS A 80 36.41 7.68 -21.03
C LYS A 80 35.14 8.03 -21.80
N LEU A 81 34.20 7.08 -21.84
CA LEU A 81 32.92 7.20 -22.52
C LEU A 81 31.80 7.32 -21.48
N TRP A 82 31.05 8.43 -21.46
CA TRP A 82 29.88 8.64 -20.61
C TRP A 82 28.61 8.10 -21.28
N LEU A 83 27.92 7.20 -20.59
CA LEU A 83 26.62 6.65 -20.98
C LEU A 83 25.46 7.35 -20.26
N GLY A 84 25.75 8.31 -19.39
CA GLY A 84 24.83 9.11 -18.58
C GLY A 84 25.59 10.05 -17.68
N ASP A 85 24.90 10.83 -16.83
CA ASP A 85 25.54 11.88 -16.01
C ASP A 85 26.64 11.35 -15.07
N HIS A 86 26.46 10.13 -14.55
CA HIS A 86 27.38 9.49 -13.60
C HIS A 86 27.81 8.08 -14.00
N VAL A 87 27.52 7.67 -15.24
CA VAL A 87 27.83 6.33 -15.75
C VAL A 87 28.86 6.43 -16.85
N TYR A 88 30.00 5.75 -16.67
CA TYR A 88 31.04 5.78 -17.69
C TYR A 88 31.77 4.43 -17.85
N ILE A 89 32.38 4.29 -19.01
CA ILE A 89 33.34 3.24 -19.33
C ILE A 89 34.70 3.89 -19.51
N GLU A 90 35.71 3.44 -18.78
CA GLU A 90 37.12 3.73 -18.99
C GLU A 90 37.78 2.53 -19.61
N SER A 91 38.71 2.73 -20.61
CA SER A 91 39.45 1.63 -21.21
C SER A 91 40.78 2.09 -21.83
N ASP A 92 41.73 1.14 -21.91
CA ASP A 92 43.02 1.40 -22.54
C ASP A 92 42.86 1.75 -24.02
N ASN A 93 41.95 1.05 -24.71
CA ASN A 93 41.61 1.34 -26.10
C ASN A 93 40.18 0.97 -26.45
N ILE A 94 39.69 1.64 -27.50
CA ILE A 94 38.35 1.43 -28.05
C ILE A 94 38.40 1.22 -29.56
N THR A 95 37.53 0.39 -30.07
CA THR A 95 37.29 0.28 -31.50
C THR A 95 35.79 0.26 -31.75
N ARG A 96 35.31 1.06 -32.68
CA ARG A 96 33.95 1.02 -33.20
C ARG A 96 33.96 0.58 -34.65
N SER A 97 33.10 -0.34 -34.98
CA SER A 97 32.83 -0.77 -36.35
C SER A 97 31.32 -0.89 -36.54
N GLY A 98 30.75 0.05 -37.26
CA GLY A 98 29.31 0.14 -37.45
C GLY A 98 28.57 0.34 -36.12
N ILE A 99 27.73 -0.61 -35.76
CA ILE A 99 26.87 -0.57 -34.56
C ILE A 99 27.55 -1.10 -33.28
N GLU A 100 28.68 -1.77 -33.38
CA GLU A 100 29.40 -2.33 -32.24
C GLU A 100 30.56 -1.45 -31.79
N THR A 101 30.59 -1.12 -30.51
CA THR A 101 31.74 -0.46 -29.86
C THR A 101 32.36 -1.46 -28.88
N THR A 102 33.63 -1.75 -29.07
CA THR A 102 34.41 -2.66 -28.22
C THR A 102 35.46 -1.88 -27.44
N ALA A 103 35.45 -2.00 -26.13
CA ALA A 103 36.45 -1.45 -25.21
C ALA A 103 37.24 -2.60 -24.57
N PHE A 104 38.56 -2.48 -24.53
CA PHE A 104 39.47 -3.51 -24.00
C PHE A 104 40.10 -3.04 -22.69
N ASN A 105 40.34 -3.98 -21.76
CA ASN A 105 40.82 -3.72 -20.41
C ASN A 105 39.99 -2.62 -19.74
N ALA A 106 38.67 -2.82 -19.77
CA ALA A 106 37.73 -1.77 -19.47
C ALA A 106 37.26 -1.82 -18.01
N THR A 107 36.92 -0.65 -17.50
CA THR A 107 36.27 -0.43 -16.22
C THR A 107 34.92 0.25 -16.49
N PHE A 108 33.85 -0.32 -15.98
CA PHE A 108 32.52 0.26 -16.00
C PHE A 108 32.09 0.64 -14.58
N THR A 109 31.58 1.84 -14.39
CA THR A 109 30.96 2.26 -13.14
C THR A 109 29.79 3.22 -13.40
N ALA A 110 28.81 3.21 -12.47
CA ALA A 110 27.77 4.23 -12.36
C ALA A 110 27.93 5.05 -11.08
N CYS A 111 29.14 5.10 -10.54
CA CYS A 111 29.51 5.77 -9.30
C CYS A 111 30.76 6.62 -9.50
N ASP A 112 30.59 7.82 -10.05
CA ASP A 112 31.70 8.74 -10.33
C ASP A 112 32.14 9.46 -9.05
N ASN A 113 33.33 9.07 -8.53
CA ASN A 113 34.04 9.74 -7.41
C ASN A 113 33.13 10.15 -6.24
N CYS A 114 32.22 9.28 -5.83
CA CYS A 114 31.23 9.58 -4.80
C CYS A 114 31.82 9.67 -3.38
N ASP A 115 33.07 9.24 -3.16
CA ASP A 115 33.76 9.19 -1.87
C ASP A 115 35.23 9.56 -1.94
N ALA A 116 35.79 9.93 -0.77
CA ALA A 116 37.24 10.16 -0.61
C ALA A 116 38.09 8.91 -0.89
N PHE A 117 37.48 7.74 -1.03
CA PHE A 117 38.13 6.44 -1.28
C PHE A 117 37.98 5.97 -2.74
N GLY A 118 37.49 6.82 -3.66
CA GLY A 118 37.30 6.50 -5.09
C GLY A 118 35.91 5.92 -5.39
N ASP A 119 35.85 5.10 -6.47
CA ASP A 119 34.59 4.49 -6.91
C ASP A 119 34.08 3.47 -5.87
N ALA A 120 32.86 3.68 -5.37
CA ALA A 120 32.28 2.78 -4.39
C ALA A 120 32.07 1.36 -4.95
N TRP A 121 31.77 1.25 -6.24
CA TRP A 121 31.79 -0.02 -6.98
C TRP A 121 32.19 0.21 -8.44
N LYS A 122 32.83 -0.82 -9.01
CA LYS A 122 33.17 -0.86 -10.44
C LYS A 122 33.25 -2.31 -10.93
N ILE A 123 33.01 -2.47 -12.21
CA ILE A 123 33.20 -3.75 -12.92
C ILE A 123 34.45 -3.61 -13.78
N THR A 124 35.51 -4.32 -13.43
CA THR A 124 36.71 -4.42 -14.30
C THR A 124 36.58 -5.66 -15.18
N THR A 125 36.92 -5.56 -16.45
CA THR A 125 36.70 -6.60 -17.44
C THR A 125 37.75 -6.59 -18.52
N GLN A 126 38.02 -7.73 -19.13
CA GLN A 126 38.96 -7.81 -20.28
C GLN A 126 38.39 -7.13 -21.52
N LYS A 127 37.05 -7.18 -21.69
CA LYS A 127 36.36 -6.65 -22.86
C LYS A 127 34.94 -6.27 -22.53
N ILE A 128 34.51 -5.07 -22.97
CA ILE A 128 33.09 -4.67 -23.03
C ILE A 128 32.74 -4.52 -24.52
N VAL A 129 31.62 -5.05 -24.92
CA VAL A 129 31.00 -4.80 -26.22
C VAL A 129 29.69 -4.06 -25.98
N HIS A 130 29.61 -2.84 -26.46
CA HIS A 130 28.38 -2.06 -26.52
C HIS A 130 27.77 -2.22 -27.90
N ASP A 131 26.68 -2.94 -27.96
CA ASP A 131 25.88 -3.12 -29.17
C ASP A 131 24.79 -2.06 -29.19
N MET A 132 24.88 -1.12 -30.10
CA MET A 132 23.98 0.04 -30.18
C MET A 132 22.61 -0.30 -30.76
N ASP A 133 22.48 -1.40 -31.51
CA ASP A 133 21.20 -1.85 -32.06
C ASP A 133 20.39 -2.56 -30.99
N SER A 134 20.97 -3.57 -30.35
CA SER A 134 20.33 -4.24 -29.22
C SER A 134 20.31 -3.40 -27.94
N ARG A 135 21.11 -2.32 -27.89
CA ARG A 135 21.35 -1.46 -26.72
C ARG A 135 21.72 -2.25 -25.48
N MET A 136 22.69 -3.16 -25.64
CA MET A 136 23.20 -4.04 -24.60
C MET A 136 24.70 -3.84 -24.39
N LEU A 137 25.14 -3.90 -23.14
CA LEU A 137 26.54 -3.98 -22.73
C LEU A 137 26.87 -5.44 -22.39
N ARG A 138 27.82 -6.04 -23.12
CA ARG A 138 28.30 -7.40 -22.88
C ARG A 138 29.69 -7.37 -22.29
N PHE A 139 29.86 -7.97 -21.12
CA PHE A 139 31.09 -8.02 -20.35
C PHE A 139 31.71 -9.41 -20.42
N TYR A 140 33.01 -9.49 -20.71
CA TYR A 140 33.76 -10.76 -20.77
C TYR A 140 34.76 -10.83 -19.61
N ASN A 141 34.66 -11.87 -18.79
CA ASN A 141 35.40 -12.04 -17.55
C ASN A 141 35.28 -10.84 -16.57
N PRO A 142 34.05 -10.31 -16.31
CA PRO A 142 33.88 -9.22 -15.39
C PRO A 142 34.19 -9.61 -13.96
N VAL A 143 34.84 -8.69 -13.24
CA VAL A 143 35.08 -8.76 -11.80
C VAL A 143 34.41 -7.54 -11.16
N LEU A 144 33.39 -7.77 -10.34
CA LEU A 144 32.81 -6.72 -9.52
C LEU A 144 33.76 -6.40 -8.37
N ARG A 145 34.11 -5.13 -8.21
CA ARG A 145 34.94 -4.60 -7.15
C ARG A 145 34.18 -3.58 -6.33
N THR A 146 34.35 -3.62 -5.02
CA THR A 146 33.87 -2.62 -4.09
C THR A 146 35.07 -2.00 -3.39
N TYR A 147 35.30 -0.70 -3.56
CA TYR A 147 36.53 -0.03 -3.08
C TYR A 147 37.80 -0.78 -3.45
N ASP A 148 37.92 -1.18 -4.72
CA ASP A 148 39.01 -1.98 -5.30
C ASP A 148 39.14 -3.43 -4.82
N ILE A 149 38.35 -3.86 -3.83
CA ILE A 149 38.31 -5.25 -3.35
C ILE A 149 37.48 -6.09 -4.32
N PRO A 150 38.00 -7.17 -4.94
CA PRO A 150 37.21 -8.04 -5.78
C PRO A 150 36.23 -8.87 -4.92
N VAL A 151 34.93 -8.74 -5.24
CA VAL A 151 33.84 -9.40 -4.47
C VAL A 151 33.14 -10.50 -5.26
N PHE A 152 33.10 -10.40 -6.59
CA PHE A 152 32.40 -11.36 -7.42
C PHE A 152 33.01 -11.42 -8.83
N TRP A 153 33.03 -12.62 -9.46
CA TRP A 153 33.49 -12.84 -10.83
C TRP A 153 32.51 -13.71 -11.61
N LEU A 154 32.36 -13.41 -12.90
CA LEU A 154 31.59 -14.20 -13.87
C LEU A 154 32.43 -14.40 -15.14
N PRO A 155 32.25 -15.51 -15.89
CA PRO A 155 32.88 -15.66 -17.21
C PRO A 155 32.25 -14.71 -18.26
N PHE A 156 30.96 -14.39 -18.10
CA PHE A 156 30.19 -13.52 -18.99
C PHE A 156 29.03 -12.88 -18.21
N PHE A 157 28.76 -11.62 -18.54
CA PHE A 157 27.62 -10.87 -18.00
C PHE A 157 27.13 -9.91 -19.06
N GLU A 158 25.82 -9.73 -19.16
CA GLU A 158 25.25 -8.67 -20.00
C GLU A 158 24.21 -7.88 -19.23
N MET A 159 24.11 -6.60 -19.56
CA MET A 159 23.11 -5.69 -19.01
C MET A 159 22.63 -4.72 -20.06
N PRO A 160 21.42 -4.15 -19.92
CA PRO A 160 20.97 -3.06 -20.75
C PRO A 160 21.87 -1.83 -20.64
N ASP A 161 21.94 -1.04 -21.72
CA ASP A 161 22.49 0.31 -21.66
C ASP A 161 21.78 1.12 -20.57
N PRO A 162 22.49 1.75 -19.65
CA PRO A 162 21.92 2.53 -18.54
C PRO A 162 20.98 3.67 -18.95
N GLY A 163 20.98 4.07 -20.22
CA GLY A 163 20.02 5.03 -20.78
C GLY A 163 18.63 4.47 -21.06
N ILE A 164 18.43 3.15 -20.93
CA ILE A 164 17.13 2.50 -21.22
C ILE A 164 16.41 2.14 -19.92
N ARG A 165 15.14 2.50 -19.84
CA ARG A 165 14.31 2.18 -18.67
C ARG A 165 13.68 0.79 -18.73
N HIS A 166 13.32 0.30 -19.92
CA HIS A 166 12.60 -0.95 -20.13
C HIS A 166 13.37 -1.87 -21.10
N LYS A 167 14.15 -2.80 -20.58
CA LYS A 167 14.89 -3.79 -21.37
C LYS A 167 14.95 -5.13 -20.64
N THR A 168 14.72 -6.19 -21.36
CA THR A 168 14.82 -7.57 -20.86
C THR A 168 16.25 -7.88 -20.37
N GLY A 169 16.34 -8.45 -19.15
CA GLY A 169 17.61 -8.85 -18.52
C GLY A 169 17.41 -9.34 -17.09
N PHE A 170 18.45 -9.98 -16.55
CA PHE A 170 18.44 -10.37 -15.13
C PHE A 170 18.60 -9.14 -14.23
N LEU A 171 17.81 -9.08 -13.17
CA LEU A 171 17.97 -8.11 -12.10
C LEU A 171 18.92 -8.67 -11.02
N MET A 172 19.29 -7.81 -10.08
CA MET A 172 20.17 -8.22 -8.98
C MET A 172 19.50 -9.30 -8.14
N PRO A 173 20.17 -10.42 -7.88
CA PRO A 173 19.68 -11.44 -6.95
C PRO A 173 19.61 -10.89 -5.52
N ASP A 174 18.62 -11.33 -4.75
CA ASP A 174 18.56 -11.11 -3.31
C ASP A 174 18.73 -12.40 -2.53
N PHE A 175 19.12 -12.27 -1.25
CA PHE A 175 19.46 -13.39 -0.38
C PHE A 175 18.70 -13.27 0.94
N GLY A 176 18.19 -14.38 1.42
CA GLY A 176 17.49 -14.45 2.68
C GLY A 176 17.64 -15.79 3.37
N SER A 177 17.11 -15.88 4.58
CA SER A 177 16.99 -17.15 5.30
C SER A 177 15.79 -17.09 6.24
N THR A 178 15.02 -18.14 6.28
CA THR A 178 13.91 -18.32 7.23
C THR A 178 14.01 -19.70 7.87
N ASN A 179 13.44 -19.86 9.06
CA ASN A 179 13.38 -21.15 9.73
C ASN A 179 12.53 -22.18 8.95
N ASN A 180 11.56 -21.73 8.14
CA ASN A 180 10.64 -22.60 7.41
C ASN A 180 11.17 -23.02 6.01
N MET A 181 11.95 -22.15 5.36
CA MET A 181 12.43 -22.37 3.98
C MET A 181 13.95 -22.58 3.89
N GLY A 182 14.69 -22.34 5.00
CA GLY A 182 16.13 -22.31 5.00
C GLY A 182 16.71 -21.09 4.29
N THR A 183 17.94 -21.20 3.80
CA THR A 183 18.57 -20.16 3.00
C THR A 183 17.92 -20.10 1.63
N GLN A 184 17.68 -18.87 1.14
CA GLN A 184 17.06 -18.60 -0.15
C GLN A 184 17.91 -17.67 -1.00
N ILE A 185 17.87 -17.91 -2.30
CA ILE A 185 18.46 -17.05 -3.34
C ILE A 185 17.36 -16.79 -4.37
N ASN A 186 16.99 -15.54 -4.55
CA ASN A 186 16.00 -15.12 -5.53
C ASN A 186 16.69 -14.53 -6.75
N ILE A 187 16.40 -15.07 -7.92
CA ILE A 187 17.00 -14.66 -9.20
C ILE A 187 15.87 -14.13 -10.11
N PRO A 188 15.65 -12.80 -10.15
CA PRO A 188 14.62 -12.22 -10.99
C PRO A 188 15.11 -12.01 -12.42
N LEU A 189 14.28 -12.36 -13.39
CA LEU A 189 14.41 -12.06 -14.81
C LEU A 189 13.31 -11.08 -15.22
N TYR A 190 13.70 -9.87 -15.55
CA TYR A 190 12.80 -8.85 -16.08
C TYR A 190 12.64 -9.02 -17.59
N ILE A 191 11.43 -8.98 -18.09
CA ILE A 191 11.08 -9.12 -19.52
C ILE A 191 10.25 -7.90 -19.92
N ALA A 192 10.81 -7.04 -20.75
CA ALA A 192 10.13 -5.89 -21.32
C ALA A 192 9.51 -6.26 -22.67
N PHE A 193 8.20 -6.13 -22.79
CA PHE A 193 7.49 -6.27 -24.07
C PHE A 193 7.34 -4.92 -24.77
N SER A 194 7.12 -3.84 -24.00
CA SER A 194 7.07 -2.45 -24.46
C SER A 194 7.36 -1.51 -23.29
N ASP A 195 7.31 -0.19 -23.52
CA ASP A 195 7.49 0.82 -22.47
C ASP A 195 6.36 0.79 -21.40
N THR A 196 5.23 0.18 -21.70
CA THR A 196 4.05 0.11 -20.84
C THR A 196 3.67 -1.33 -20.46
N HIS A 197 4.43 -2.33 -20.94
CA HIS A 197 4.13 -3.74 -20.75
C HIS A 197 5.39 -4.52 -20.37
N ASP A 198 5.40 -5.09 -19.20
CA ASP A 198 6.53 -5.86 -18.66
C ASP A 198 6.10 -7.02 -17.78
N MET A 199 7.05 -7.87 -17.48
CA MET A 199 6.90 -9.02 -16.61
C MET A 199 8.22 -9.29 -15.88
N THR A 200 8.14 -9.63 -14.59
CA THR A 200 9.28 -10.13 -13.83
C THR A 200 9.02 -11.58 -13.44
N PHE A 201 9.89 -12.48 -13.85
CA PHE A 201 9.86 -13.88 -13.46
C PHE A 201 11.00 -14.16 -12.49
N THR A 202 10.68 -14.54 -11.23
CA THR A 202 11.67 -14.81 -10.20
C THR A 202 11.71 -16.28 -9.87
N THR A 203 12.91 -16.86 -9.96
CA THR A 203 13.18 -18.23 -9.46
C THR A 203 13.86 -18.12 -8.11
N SER A 204 13.22 -18.69 -7.09
CA SER A 204 13.74 -18.76 -5.72
C SER A 204 14.23 -20.17 -5.43
N TYR A 205 15.53 -20.31 -5.15
CA TYR A 205 16.13 -21.57 -4.69
C TYR A 205 16.14 -21.58 -3.15
N LEU A 206 15.56 -22.63 -2.58
CA LEU A 206 15.32 -22.79 -1.15
C LEU A 206 16.05 -24.04 -0.64
N THR A 207 16.79 -23.95 0.47
CA THR A 207 17.54 -25.13 0.95
C THR A 207 16.67 -26.15 1.69
N GLN A 208 15.54 -25.74 2.27
CA GLN A 208 14.63 -26.63 3.00
C GLN A 208 13.32 -26.90 2.25
N GLU A 209 13.08 -26.24 1.11
CA GLU A 209 11.93 -26.46 0.24
C GLU A 209 12.37 -26.62 -1.22
N ASN A 210 11.46 -27.06 -2.07
CA ASN A 210 11.68 -27.09 -3.51
C ASN A 210 11.65 -25.67 -4.09
N PRO A 211 12.16 -25.46 -5.32
CA PRO A 211 12.17 -24.13 -5.92
C PRO A 211 10.78 -23.53 -6.01
N LEU A 212 10.70 -22.21 -5.74
CA LEU A 212 9.51 -21.40 -5.86
C LEU A 212 9.65 -20.48 -7.09
N PHE A 213 8.63 -20.47 -7.92
CA PHE A 213 8.54 -19.64 -9.11
C PHE A 213 7.53 -18.53 -8.89
N GLN A 214 7.93 -17.29 -9.15
CA GLN A 214 7.11 -16.10 -8.95
C GLN A 214 6.98 -15.36 -10.28
N LEU A 215 5.84 -14.75 -10.51
CA LEU A 215 5.51 -13.95 -11.66
C LEU A 215 4.89 -12.63 -11.21
N GLU A 216 5.45 -11.52 -11.63
CA GLU A 216 4.81 -10.21 -11.59
C GLU A 216 4.62 -9.73 -13.03
N HIS A 217 3.39 -9.44 -13.42
CA HIS A 217 3.03 -8.94 -14.74
C HIS A 217 2.35 -7.58 -14.62
N ARG A 218 2.75 -6.62 -15.46
CA ARG A 218 2.21 -5.25 -15.48
C ARG A 218 1.96 -4.81 -16.91
N LEU A 219 0.77 -4.26 -17.13
CA LEU A 219 0.40 -3.64 -18.39
C LEU A 219 -0.35 -2.33 -18.10
N ASN A 220 0.22 -1.21 -18.53
CA ASN A 220 -0.36 0.11 -18.37
C ASN A 220 -0.73 0.65 -19.76
N LEU A 221 -2.01 0.89 -19.97
CA LEU A 221 -2.56 1.52 -21.17
C LEU A 221 -3.10 2.91 -20.80
N ASP A 222 -3.45 3.72 -21.79
CA ASP A 222 -3.89 5.10 -21.56
C ASP A 222 -5.08 5.23 -20.58
N HIS A 223 -5.94 4.22 -20.53
CA HIS A 223 -7.15 4.20 -19.72
C HIS A 223 -7.32 2.92 -18.90
N SER A 224 -6.27 2.13 -18.74
CA SER A 224 -6.36 0.92 -17.94
C SER A 224 -5.00 0.44 -17.43
N GLU A 225 -5.02 -0.12 -16.23
CA GLU A 225 -3.88 -0.71 -15.55
C GLU A 225 -4.20 -2.16 -15.21
N TYR A 226 -3.31 -3.07 -15.57
CA TYR A 226 -3.42 -4.50 -15.30
C TYR A 226 -2.20 -4.96 -14.53
N ARG A 227 -2.44 -5.58 -13.38
CA ARG A 227 -1.37 -6.13 -12.55
C ARG A 227 -1.73 -7.53 -12.10
N THR A 228 -0.82 -8.47 -12.32
CA THR A 228 -0.95 -9.85 -11.84
C THR A 228 0.31 -10.24 -11.08
N ASP A 229 0.14 -10.73 -9.86
CA ASP A 229 1.18 -11.34 -9.04
C ASP A 229 0.81 -12.80 -8.79
N ALA A 230 1.73 -13.73 -9.04
CA ALA A 230 1.49 -15.15 -8.85
C ALA A 230 2.75 -15.86 -8.35
N ALA A 231 2.57 -16.95 -7.62
CA ALA A 231 3.67 -17.86 -7.32
C ALA A 231 3.20 -19.32 -7.33
N PHE A 232 4.12 -20.22 -7.62
CA PHE A 232 3.90 -21.64 -7.67
C PHE A 232 5.12 -22.42 -7.16
N THR A 233 4.86 -23.48 -6.42
CA THR A 233 5.85 -24.49 -6.06
C THR A 233 5.20 -25.87 -5.99
N HIS A 234 5.99 -26.89 -6.25
CA HIS A 234 5.68 -28.25 -5.86
C HIS A 234 6.47 -28.55 -4.60
N ASN A 235 5.83 -28.54 -3.41
CA ASN A 235 6.51 -28.64 -2.13
C ASN A 235 7.15 -30.03 -1.92
N ARG A 236 7.93 -30.21 -0.87
CA ARG A 236 8.57 -31.50 -0.56
C ARG A 236 7.60 -32.61 -0.15
N ASP A 237 6.40 -32.23 0.28
CA ASP A 237 5.34 -33.16 0.64
C ASP A 237 4.56 -33.69 -0.59
N GLY A 238 4.93 -33.23 -1.80
CA GLY A 238 4.33 -33.66 -3.06
C GLY A 238 3.06 -32.89 -3.45
N GLU A 239 2.80 -31.75 -2.83
CA GLU A 239 1.62 -30.92 -3.09
C GLU A 239 1.96 -29.73 -4.03
N ASN A 240 1.01 -29.39 -4.88
CA ASN A 240 1.10 -28.19 -5.68
C ASN A 240 0.52 -27.02 -4.87
N ARG A 241 1.38 -26.05 -4.53
CA ARG A 241 0.99 -24.88 -3.76
C ARG A 241 1.21 -23.62 -4.61
N TRP A 242 0.25 -22.70 -4.55
CA TRP A 242 0.26 -21.49 -5.39
C TRP A 242 -0.61 -20.38 -4.83
N TYR A 243 -0.37 -19.18 -5.31
CA TYR A 243 -1.34 -18.08 -5.26
C TYR A 243 -1.39 -17.36 -6.60
N ILE A 244 -2.48 -16.65 -6.83
CA ILE A 244 -2.64 -15.68 -7.90
C ILE A 244 -3.42 -14.49 -7.38
N PHE A 245 -2.86 -13.29 -7.57
CA PHE A 245 -3.48 -12.01 -7.30
C PHE A 245 -3.49 -11.21 -8.58
N ASN A 246 -4.64 -10.63 -8.88
CA ASN A 246 -4.83 -9.77 -10.04
C ASN A 246 -5.61 -8.53 -9.61
N ASN A 247 -5.24 -7.38 -10.15
CA ASN A 247 -5.95 -6.13 -9.95
C ASN A 247 -5.93 -5.34 -11.27
N ASP A 248 -7.09 -5.25 -11.91
CA ASP A 248 -7.28 -4.54 -13.16
C ASP A 248 -8.17 -3.32 -12.94
N ILE A 249 -7.68 -2.15 -13.30
CA ILE A 249 -8.41 -0.87 -13.22
C ILE A 249 -8.64 -0.37 -14.63
N ILE A 250 -9.89 -0.10 -14.98
CA ILE A 250 -10.32 0.33 -16.31
C ILE A 250 -11.13 1.63 -16.17
N GLU A 251 -10.60 2.73 -16.68
CA GLU A 251 -11.32 4.01 -16.76
C GLU A 251 -12.25 3.99 -17.97
N LEU A 252 -13.55 3.98 -17.71
CA LEU A 252 -14.61 3.95 -18.72
C LEU A 252 -15.07 5.38 -19.09
N GLY A 253 -14.13 6.30 -19.26
CA GLY A 253 -14.34 7.72 -19.47
C GLY A 253 -14.28 8.53 -18.17
N GLU A 254 -14.78 9.79 -18.20
CA GLU A 254 -14.67 10.72 -17.07
C GLU A 254 -15.58 10.37 -15.88
N TYR A 255 -16.60 9.53 -16.10
CA TYR A 255 -17.68 9.31 -15.14
C TYR A 255 -17.82 7.87 -14.67
N ALA A 256 -16.95 6.98 -15.12
CA ALA A 256 -17.05 5.57 -14.74
C ALA A 256 -15.69 4.89 -14.64
N ARG A 257 -15.55 4.02 -13.65
CA ARG A 257 -14.39 3.16 -13.42
C ARG A 257 -14.85 1.74 -13.13
N ALA A 258 -14.23 0.77 -13.78
CA ALA A 258 -14.38 -0.64 -13.43
C ALA A 258 -13.08 -1.16 -12.80
N THR A 259 -13.20 -1.97 -11.76
CA THR A 259 -12.08 -2.69 -11.14
C THR A 259 -12.42 -4.17 -11.10
N ILE A 260 -11.48 -5.02 -11.53
CA ILE A 260 -11.58 -6.47 -11.42
C ILE A 260 -10.42 -6.91 -10.55
N PHE A 261 -10.70 -7.66 -9.50
CA PHE A 261 -9.68 -8.14 -8.57
C PHE A 261 -9.89 -9.62 -8.29
N LEU A 262 -8.79 -10.33 -8.23
CA LEU A 262 -8.76 -11.77 -7.96
C LEU A 262 -7.66 -12.05 -6.93
N GLU A 263 -8.05 -12.63 -5.81
CA GLU A 263 -7.13 -13.13 -4.80
C GLU A 263 -7.47 -14.56 -4.50
N ARG A 264 -6.57 -15.50 -4.82
CA ARG A 264 -6.75 -16.92 -4.56
C ARG A 264 -5.41 -17.56 -4.18
N ALA A 265 -5.48 -18.50 -3.23
CA ALA A 265 -4.37 -19.34 -2.87
C ALA A 265 -4.79 -20.82 -2.85
N SER A 266 -3.84 -21.72 -3.00
CA SER A 266 -4.05 -23.17 -2.95
C SER A 266 -4.59 -23.63 -1.60
N ASP A 267 -4.16 -22.97 -0.54
CA ASP A 267 -4.43 -23.33 0.85
C ASP A 267 -4.29 -22.13 1.79
N LYS A 268 -4.62 -22.32 3.07
CA LYS A 268 -4.71 -21.26 4.08
C LYS A 268 -3.36 -20.71 4.55
N THR A 269 -2.27 -21.44 4.37
CA THR A 269 -0.97 -21.12 4.96
C THR A 269 0.10 -20.77 3.93
N PHE A 270 -0.18 -20.96 2.63
CA PHE A 270 0.80 -20.70 1.57
C PHE A 270 1.42 -19.30 1.64
N LEU A 271 0.58 -18.27 1.74
CA LEU A 271 1.05 -16.87 1.73
C LEU A 271 1.97 -16.56 2.92
N GLN A 272 1.63 -17.04 4.10
CA GLN A 272 2.44 -16.85 5.30
C GLN A 272 3.73 -17.68 5.28
N LYS A 273 3.63 -18.96 4.89
CA LYS A 273 4.79 -19.87 4.87
C LYS A 273 5.89 -19.37 3.95
N TYR A 274 5.50 -18.83 2.78
CA TYR A 274 6.44 -18.33 1.78
C TYR A 274 6.71 -16.82 1.87
N GLY A 275 6.10 -16.12 2.86
CA GLY A 275 6.40 -14.73 3.18
C GLY A 275 5.86 -13.70 2.19
N PHE A 276 4.77 -14.01 1.48
CA PHE A 276 4.18 -13.10 0.52
C PHE A 276 3.31 -12.02 1.15
N TYR A 277 2.48 -12.40 2.12
CA TYR A 277 1.53 -11.48 2.77
C TYR A 277 1.38 -11.83 4.24
N ASP A 278 1.16 -10.80 5.04
CA ASP A 278 0.97 -10.92 6.48
C ASP A 278 -0.50 -11.13 6.81
N ASP A 279 -0.77 -12.16 7.56
CA ASP A 279 -1.93 -12.41 8.46
C ASP A 279 -3.31 -11.90 8.00
N GLN A 280 -3.66 -12.10 6.74
CA GLN A 280 -4.99 -11.81 6.23
C GLN A 280 -5.96 -12.92 6.66
N PRO A 281 -7.16 -12.56 7.19
CA PRO A 281 -8.15 -13.55 7.59
C PRO A 281 -8.86 -14.21 6.40
N TYR A 282 -8.91 -13.55 5.27
CA TYR A 282 -9.54 -14.04 4.02
C TYR A 282 -8.90 -13.39 2.80
N LEU A 283 -9.09 -13.99 1.65
CA LEU A 283 -8.78 -13.43 0.33
C LEU A 283 -10.09 -13.01 -0.33
N ASP A 284 -10.06 -11.87 -1.04
CA ASP A 284 -11.20 -11.26 -1.69
C ASP A 284 -11.05 -11.26 -3.22
N SER A 285 -12.08 -11.72 -3.91
CA SER A 285 -12.11 -11.69 -5.38
C SER A 285 -13.45 -11.14 -5.84
N GLY A 286 -13.42 -10.27 -6.84
CA GLY A 286 -14.64 -9.65 -7.27
C GLY A 286 -14.49 -8.68 -8.43
N ALA A 287 -15.55 -7.90 -8.59
CA ALA A 287 -15.59 -6.80 -9.54
C ALA A 287 -16.34 -5.63 -8.93
N LYS A 288 -15.90 -4.43 -9.25
CA LYS A 288 -16.50 -3.17 -8.81
C LYS A 288 -16.69 -2.24 -10.00
N LEU A 289 -17.85 -1.62 -10.07
CA LEU A 289 -18.17 -0.54 -11.01
C LEU A 289 -18.51 0.71 -10.20
N GLU A 290 -17.83 1.79 -10.46
CA GLU A 290 -18.04 3.11 -9.85
C GLU A 290 -18.53 4.09 -10.91
N LEU A 291 -19.60 4.80 -10.60
CA LEU A 291 -20.15 5.85 -11.44
C LEU A 291 -20.10 7.18 -10.66
N PHE A 292 -19.45 8.17 -11.25
CA PHE A 292 -19.21 9.48 -10.64
C PHE A 292 -20.09 10.52 -11.29
N GLY A 293 -20.89 11.22 -10.51
CA GLY A 293 -21.68 12.35 -10.96
C GLY A 293 -21.33 13.61 -10.16
N GLN A 294 -21.71 14.79 -10.66
CA GLN A 294 -21.49 16.05 -9.93
C GLN A 294 -22.25 16.10 -8.59
N SER A 295 -23.37 15.42 -8.49
CA SER A 295 -24.26 15.46 -7.32
C SER A 295 -24.53 14.08 -6.75
N GLY A 296 -23.95 13.03 -7.30
CA GLY A 296 -24.18 11.66 -6.84
C GLY A 296 -23.08 10.70 -7.24
N TYR A 297 -23.10 9.59 -6.56
CA TYR A 297 -22.14 8.51 -6.72
C TYR A 297 -22.87 7.17 -6.63
N VAL A 298 -22.52 6.24 -7.51
CA VAL A 298 -23.02 4.86 -7.44
C VAL A 298 -21.83 3.91 -7.46
N VAL A 299 -21.82 2.98 -6.55
CA VAL A 299 -20.89 1.84 -6.56
C VAL A 299 -21.71 0.55 -6.62
N ALA A 300 -21.31 -0.33 -7.52
CA ALA A 300 -21.85 -1.69 -7.62
C ALA A 300 -20.69 -2.66 -7.58
N ASP A 301 -20.65 -3.54 -6.60
CA ASP A 301 -19.59 -4.54 -6.43
C ASP A 301 -20.13 -5.93 -6.11
N ALA A 302 -19.27 -6.91 -6.28
CA ALA A 302 -19.54 -8.30 -5.95
C ALA A 302 -18.25 -8.92 -5.41
N HIS A 303 -18.36 -9.75 -4.36
CA HIS A 303 -17.24 -10.33 -3.65
C HIS A 303 -17.43 -11.82 -3.41
N ILE A 304 -16.37 -12.57 -3.64
CA ILE A 304 -16.27 -14.00 -3.36
C ILE A 304 -15.04 -14.22 -2.47
N PHE A 305 -15.26 -14.69 -1.26
CA PHE A 305 -14.22 -14.83 -0.25
C PHE A 305 -13.61 -16.23 -0.24
N GLN A 306 -12.31 -16.30 0.09
CA GLN A 306 -11.63 -17.52 0.49
C GLN A 306 -11.11 -17.37 1.92
N GLU A 307 -11.61 -18.18 2.84
CA GLU A 307 -11.24 -18.15 4.24
C GLU A 307 -9.83 -18.68 4.46
N LEU A 308 -8.99 -17.93 5.16
CA LEU A 308 -7.62 -18.29 5.53
C LEU A 308 -7.43 -18.57 7.03
N ARG A 309 -8.43 -18.26 7.87
CA ARG A 309 -8.35 -18.55 9.32
C ARG A 309 -8.32 -20.06 9.58
N SER A 310 -7.59 -20.44 10.64
CA SER A 310 -7.59 -21.85 11.08
C SER A 310 -8.99 -22.28 11.54
N THR A 311 -9.37 -23.51 11.24
CA THR A 311 -10.64 -24.11 11.69
C THR A 311 -10.57 -24.68 13.11
N THR A 312 -9.41 -24.60 13.77
CA THR A 312 -9.21 -25.09 15.14
C THR A 312 -9.67 -24.10 16.21
N GLY A 313 -10.90 -23.62 16.11
CA GLY A 313 -11.52 -22.72 17.08
C GLY A 313 -12.98 -22.48 16.74
N ASN A 314 -13.78 -22.03 17.72
CA ASN A 314 -15.21 -21.74 17.56
C ASN A 314 -15.54 -20.56 16.60
N TYR A 315 -14.62 -20.17 15.72
CA TYR A 315 -14.73 -18.97 14.88
C TYR A 315 -14.95 -19.26 13.39
N SER A 316 -15.38 -20.45 13.03
CA SER A 316 -15.60 -20.80 11.63
C SER A 316 -17.04 -20.50 11.18
N THR A 317 -17.41 -19.24 11.08
CA THR A 317 -18.49 -18.88 10.15
C THR A 317 -17.85 -18.63 8.79
N PRO A 318 -18.16 -19.42 7.75
CA PRO A 318 -17.73 -19.12 6.40
C PRO A 318 -18.20 -17.71 6.03
N SER A 319 -17.30 -16.88 5.52
CA SER A 319 -17.70 -15.58 4.99
C SER A 319 -18.65 -15.80 3.83
N GLY A 320 -19.91 -15.33 3.92
CA GLY A 320 -20.86 -15.42 2.82
C GLY A 320 -20.37 -14.57 1.64
N ASN A 321 -20.57 -15.07 0.42
CA ASN A 321 -20.31 -14.27 -0.78
C ASN A 321 -21.31 -13.11 -0.86
N ILE A 322 -20.84 -11.97 -1.37
CA ILE A 322 -21.64 -10.76 -1.56
C ILE A 322 -21.97 -10.63 -3.04
N LEU A 323 -23.26 -10.67 -3.40
CA LEU A 323 -23.70 -10.60 -4.79
C LEU A 323 -25.19 -10.21 -4.90
N PRO A 324 -25.53 -8.99 -5.35
CA PRO A 324 -24.69 -7.83 -5.51
C PRO A 324 -24.55 -7.02 -4.21
N ASN A 325 -23.63 -6.03 -4.20
CA ASN A 325 -23.66 -4.90 -3.29
C ASN A 325 -23.74 -3.61 -4.14
N ILE A 326 -24.84 -2.88 -4.04
CA ILE A 326 -25.03 -1.65 -4.81
C ILE A 326 -25.37 -0.53 -3.84
N ARG A 327 -24.56 0.51 -3.83
CA ARG A 327 -24.80 1.71 -3.04
C ARG A 327 -24.89 2.93 -3.95
N ALA A 328 -25.86 3.75 -3.68
CA ALA A 328 -26.08 4.99 -4.42
C ALA A 328 -26.33 6.12 -3.44
N THR A 329 -25.68 7.27 -3.67
CA THR A 329 -25.95 8.49 -2.94
C THR A 329 -26.15 9.63 -3.93
N TYR A 330 -27.11 10.49 -3.61
CA TYR A 330 -27.41 11.68 -4.40
C TYR A 330 -27.74 12.85 -3.49
N GLN A 331 -27.13 14.00 -3.75
CA GLN A 331 -27.42 15.25 -3.03
C GLN A 331 -27.90 16.31 -4.01
N THR A 332 -29.03 16.94 -3.70
CA THR A 332 -29.52 18.05 -4.52
C THR A 332 -28.66 19.31 -4.36
N ALA A 333 -28.68 20.19 -5.34
CA ALA A 333 -28.30 21.59 -5.13
C ALA A 333 -29.16 22.19 -3.99
N PRO A 334 -28.67 23.23 -3.28
CA PRO A 334 -29.48 23.91 -2.27
C PRO A 334 -30.83 24.36 -2.82
N LEU A 335 -31.93 23.94 -2.16
CA LEU A 335 -33.30 24.25 -2.56
C LEU A 335 -33.73 25.61 -2.05
N PHE A 336 -33.41 25.90 -0.79
CA PHE A 336 -33.72 27.17 -0.14
C PHE A 336 -32.60 27.50 0.85
N LYS A 337 -31.95 28.65 0.67
CA LYS A 337 -30.73 29.02 1.39
C LYS A 337 -29.69 27.89 1.24
N GLU A 338 -29.30 27.25 2.35
CA GLU A 338 -28.35 26.15 2.38
C GLU A 338 -29.01 24.78 2.59
N THR A 339 -30.35 24.70 2.55
CA THR A 339 -31.12 23.48 2.71
C THR A 339 -31.03 22.58 1.49
N TYR A 340 -30.71 21.34 1.64
CA TYR A 340 -30.60 20.33 0.59
C TYR A 340 -31.25 18.99 0.99
N LEU A 341 -31.49 18.15 -0.02
CA LEU A 341 -31.93 16.77 0.17
C LEU A 341 -30.79 15.82 -0.16
N THR A 342 -30.69 14.73 0.62
CA THR A 342 -29.89 13.56 0.25
C THR A 342 -30.80 12.34 0.08
N PHE A 343 -30.42 11.49 -0.86
CA PHE A 343 -31.05 10.20 -1.11
C PHE A 343 -29.96 9.14 -1.10
N ASP A 344 -30.09 8.16 -0.21
CA ASP A 344 -29.19 7.04 -0.08
C ASP A 344 -29.94 5.74 -0.36
N GLY A 345 -29.35 4.88 -1.17
CA GLY A 345 -29.90 3.57 -1.51
C GLY A 345 -28.85 2.48 -1.32
N ASP A 346 -29.25 1.33 -0.83
CA ASP A 346 -28.40 0.16 -0.66
C ASP A 346 -29.15 -1.10 -1.09
N ILE A 347 -28.50 -1.93 -1.89
CA ILE A 347 -28.95 -3.28 -2.25
C ILE A 347 -27.82 -4.23 -1.90
N LEU A 348 -28.06 -5.18 -1.03
CA LEU A 348 -27.07 -6.16 -0.60
C LEU A 348 -27.66 -7.57 -0.72
N GLY A 349 -26.91 -8.47 -1.35
CA GLY A 349 -27.17 -9.90 -1.34
C GLY A 349 -26.00 -10.64 -0.71
N ILE A 350 -26.26 -11.45 0.32
CA ILE A 350 -25.25 -12.31 0.95
C ILE A 350 -25.72 -13.76 0.82
N SER A 351 -24.82 -14.65 0.41
CA SER A 351 -25.12 -16.07 0.27
C SER A 351 -23.94 -16.93 0.71
N GLY A 352 -24.22 -18.00 1.47
CA GLY A 352 -23.21 -18.97 1.91
C GLY A 352 -23.86 -20.16 2.61
N ASP A 353 -23.28 -21.35 2.43
CA ASP A 353 -23.69 -22.59 3.10
C ASP A 353 -25.21 -22.93 3.03
N GLY A 354 -25.84 -22.59 1.89
CA GLY A 354 -27.26 -22.81 1.68
C GLY A 354 -28.19 -21.74 2.23
N THR A 355 -27.64 -20.71 2.86
CA THR A 355 -28.35 -19.53 3.36
C THR A 355 -28.29 -18.38 2.38
N MET A 356 -29.32 -17.54 2.33
CA MET A 356 -29.32 -16.30 1.57
C MET A 356 -30.03 -15.18 2.31
N SER A 357 -29.45 -14.01 2.29
CA SER A 357 -30.05 -12.77 2.79
C SER A 357 -29.95 -11.70 1.72
N GLN A 358 -31.05 -11.03 1.46
CA GLN A 358 -31.14 -9.89 0.54
C GLN A 358 -31.71 -8.70 1.28
N ARG A 359 -31.14 -7.53 1.03
CA ARG A 359 -31.53 -6.26 1.65
C ARG A 359 -31.73 -5.19 0.59
N LEU A 360 -32.78 -4.40 0.74
CA LEU A 360 -33.01 -3.15 0.03
C LEU A 360 -33.27 -2.04 1.03
N ILE A 361 -32.48 -0.97 0.98
CA ILE A 361 -32.63 0.23 1.80
C ILE A 361 -32.85 1.43 0.91
N GLY A 362 -33.80 2.30 1.31
CA GLY A 362 -33.95 3.65 0.77
C GLY A 362 -34.04 4.65 1.91
N ASP A 363 -33.17 5.66 1.94
CA ASP A 363 -33.20 6.79 2.89
C ASP A 363 -33.34 8.10 2.14
N ALA A 364 -34.31 8.91 2.54
CA ALA A 364 -34.50 10.28 2.06
C ALA A 364 -34.38 11.23 3.23
N ARG A 365 -33.48 12.19 3.12
CA ARG A 365 -33.14 13.11 4.21
C ARG A 365 -33.15 14.56 3.73
N ILE A 366 -33.75 15.43 4.52
CA ILE A 366 -33.61 16.88 4.40
C ILE A 366 -32.64 17.38 5.46
N VAL A 367 -31.66 18.20 5.05
CA VAL A 367 -30.67 18.83 5.94
C VAL A 367 -30.74 20.34 5.74
N SER A 368 -30.91 21.06 6.83
CA SER A 368 -31.06 22.52 6.82
C SER A 368 -30.10 23.16 7.83
N PRO A 369 -28.92 23.59 7.40
CA PRO A 369 -27.98 24.34 8.22
C PRO A 369 -28.35 25.82 8.24
N TRP A 370 -28.19 26.46 9.41
CA TRP A 370 -28.36 27.90 9.60
C TRP A 370 -27.24 28.47 10.46
N THR A 371 -26.74 29.62 10.08
CA THR A 371 -25.88 30.45 10.92
C THR A 371 -26.72 31.65 11.42
N LEU A 372 -26.92 31.67 12.74
CA LEU A 372 -27.70 32.74 13.39
C LEU A 372 -26.79 33.80 13.99
N TRP A 373 -27.40 34.80 14.62
CA TRP A 373 -26.71 35.88 15.30
C TRP A 373 -25.70 35.38 16.35
N GLY A 374 -24.60 36.09 16.51
CA GLY A 374 -23.55 35.71 17.44
C GLY A 374 -22.71 34.48 17.03
N GLY A 375 -22.83 33.99 15.78
CA GLY A 375 -22.07 32.85 15.30
C GLY A 375 -22.65 31.48 15.68
N ASN A 376 -23.90 31.44 16.20
CA ASN A 376 -24.58 30.20 16.50
C ASN A 376 -24.87 29.44 15.22
N ARG A 377 -24.42 28.18 15.12
CA ARG A 377 -24.72 27.26 14.04
C ARG A 377 -25.78 26.29 14.49
N ILE A 378 -26.83 26.16 13.70
CA ILE A 378 -27.92 25.21 13.95
C ILE A 378 -28.10 24.38 12.70
N THR A 379 -28.12 23.06 12.83
CA THR A 379 -28.46 22.14 11.75
C THR A 379 -29.67 21.31 12.17
N ALA A 380 -30.74 21.38 11.41
CA ALA A 380 -31.89 20.53 11.55
C ALA A 380 -31.90 19.47 10.44
N SER A 381 -32.20 18.23 10.80
CA SER A 381 -32.34 17.13 9.83
C SER A 381 -33.57 16.31 10.14
N LEU A 382 -34.23 15.86 9.08
CA LEU A 382 -35.31 14.87 9.13
C LEU A 382 -35.00 13.81 8.08
N SER A 383 -35.12 12.54 8.45
CA SER A 383 -34.88 11.39 7.59
C SER A 383 -36.06 10.41 7.65
N ALA A 384 -36.34 9.80 6.51
CA ALA A 384 -37.29 8.74 6.35
C ALA A 384 -36.60 7.57 5.63
N ARG A 385 -36.27 6.53 6.38
CA ARG A 385 -35.61 5.34 5.87
C ARG A 385 -36.58 4.16 5.89
N TYR A 386 -36.56 3.36 4.82
CA TYR A 386 -37.32 2.13 4.71
C TYR A 386 -36.40 0.98 4.28
N ASP A 387 -36.43 -0.11 5.06
CA ASP A 387 -35.62 -1.30 4.83
C ASP A 387 -36.53 -2.49 4.55
N VAL A 388 -36.17 -3.28 3.54
CA VAL A 388 -36.82 -4.54 3.20
C VAL A 388 -35.76 -5.65 3.12
N TYR A 389 -36.07 -6.77 3.80
CA TYR A 389 -35.18 -7.94 3.83
C TYR A 389 -35.96 -9.16 3.30
N ASN A 390 -35.25 -10.00 2.55
CA ASN A 390 -35.72 -11.29 2.13
C ASN A 390 -34.71 -12.34 2.56
N PHE A 391 -35.13 -13.26 3.43
CA PHE A 391 -34.27 -14.30 3.99
C PHE A 391 -34.68 -15.67 3.44
N HIS A 392 -33.68 -16.54 3.25
CA HIS A 392 -33.88 -17.92 2.86
C HIS A 392 -32.95 -18.83 3.64
N HIS A 393 -33.53 -19.74 4.46
CA HIS A 393 -32.80 -20.63 5.35
C HIS A 393 -31.80 -19.93 6.27
N THR A 394 -32.11 -18.73 6.76
CA THR A 394 -31.23 -17.94 7.60
C THR A 394 -31.45 -18.24 9.07
N GLU A 395 -30.35 -18.51 9.79
CA GLU A 395 -30.38 -18.65 11.23
C GLU A 395 -30.46 -17.25 11.87
N MET A 396 -31.49 -17.03 12.70
CA MET A 396 -31.69 -15.82 13.48
C MET A 396 -31.59 -16.11 14.96
N ILE A 397 -31.38 -15.09 15.79
CA ILE A 397 -31.21 -15.23 17.25
C ILE A 397 -32.36 -16.00 17.89
N ASP A 398 -33.57 -15.80 17.41
CA ASP A 398 -34.79 -16.41 17.97
C ASP A 398 -35.38 -17.52 17.09
N MET A 399 -34.83 -17.82 15.91
CA MET A 399 -35.37 -18.78 14.95
C MET A 399 -34.27 -19.53 14.21
N ALA A 400 -34.18 -20.83 14.37
CA ALA A 400 -33.13 -21.67 13.83
C ALA A 400 -33.13 -21.80 12.28
N ASP A 401 -34.24 -21.52 11.60
CA ASP A 401 -34.40 -21.59 10.15
C ASP A 401 -35.55 -20.69 9.72
N PHE A 402 -35.19 -19.47 9.27
CA PHE A 402 -36.18 -18.51 8.82
C PHE A 402 -36.11 -18.31 7.30
N SER A 403 -37.28 -18.36 6.66
CA SER A 403 -37.45 -17.96 5.26
C SER A 403 -38.65 -17.05 5.14
N GLY A 404 -38.49 -15.87 4.59
CA GLY A 404 -39.56 -14.89 4.42
C GLY A 404 -39.07 -13.45 4.29
N VAL A 405 -40.02 -12.56 4.13
CA VAL A 405 -39.79 -11.12 4.02
C VAL A 405 -40.03 -10.43 5.34
N ARG A 406 -39.15 -9.49 5.68
CA ARG A 406 -39.25 -8.57 6.82
C ARG A 406 -39.05 -7.14 6.33
N ASP A 407 -39.73 -6.21 6.98
CA ASP A 407 -39.57 -4.80 6.66
C ASP A 407 -39.62 -3.93 7.92
N ARG A 408 -39.04 -2.75 7.83
CA ARG A 408 -39.10 -1.75 8.88
C ARG A 408 -39.05 -0.33 8.32
N PHE A 409 -39.70 0.57 9.03
CA PHE A 409 -39.64 2.00 8.74
C PHE A 409 -38.94 2.74 9.88
N LEU A 410 -37.93 3.55 9.55
CA LEU A 410 -37.02 4.21 10.48
C LEU A 410 -37.09 5.73 10.30
N PRO A 411 -38.13 6.42 10.77
CA PRO A 411 -38.14 7.89 10.78
C PRO A 411 -37.17 8.40 11.84
N SER A 412 -36.36 9.37 11.48
CA SER A 412 -35.46 10.01 12.43
C SER A 412 -35.31 11.49 12.17
N GLY A 413 -34.83 12.22 13.16
CA GLY A 413 -34.50 13.62 13.02
C GLY A 413 -33.59 14.07 14.13
N TYR A 414 -32.82 15.11 13.85
CA TYR A 414 -31.99 15.74 14.86
C TYR A 414 -31.98 17.25 14.74
N LEU A 415 -31.72 17.88 15.88
CA LEU A 415 -31.38 19.30 15.98
C LEU A 415 -30.02 19.43 16.64
N GLU A 416 -29.04 19.90 15.88
CA GLU A 416 -27.69 20.11 16.32
C GLU A 416 -27.41 21.59 16.46
N TRP A 417 -26.75 22.00 17.56
CA TRP A 417 -26.29 23.33 17.82
C TRP A 417 -24.78 23.32 18.09
N SER A 418 -24.04 24.28 17.57
CA SER A 418 -22.68 24.58 17.96
C SER A 418 -22.40 26.06 17.97
N LEU A 419 -21.43 26.48 18.81
CA LEU A 419 -21.00 27.87 18.89
C LEU A 419 -19.47 27.95 18.94
N PRO A 420 -18.78 28.07 17.81
CA PRO A 420 -17.34 28.26 17.77
C PRO A 420 -16.95 29.67 18.25
N LEU A 421 -16.45 29.77 19.46
CA LEU A 421 -15.92 30.99 20.06
C LEU A 421 -14.44 31.10 19.70
N PHE A 422 -14.07 32.15 19.02
CA PHE A 422 -12.76 32.36 18.45
C PHE A 422 -12.02 33.51 19.15
N ARG A 423 -10.81 33.26 19.64
CA ARG A 423 -9.95 34.25 20.31
C ARG A 423 -8.56 34.26 19.64
N PRO A 424 -8.31 35.19 18.72
CA PRO A 424 -6.96 35.44 18.21
C PRO A 424 -6.15 36.24 19.23
N THR A 425 -4.89 35.87 19.40
CA THR A 425 -3.86 36.65 20.09
C THR A 425 -2.66 36.82 19.16
N ASP A 426 -1.67 37.60 19.55
CA ASP A 426 -0.47 37.80 18.70
C ASP A 426 0.30 36.52 18.42
N THR A 427 0.23 35.52 19.30
CA THR A 427 0.99 34.27 19.22
C THR A 427 0.12 33.05 19.02
N TRP A 428 -1.10 33.03 19.56
CA TRP A 428 -2.01 31.87 19.52
C TRP A 428 -3.39 32.24 19.02
N THR A 429 -4.00 31.35 18.29
CA THR A 429 -5.41 31.36 18.01
C THR A 429 -6.08 30.24 18.80
N GLN A 430 -7.09 30.59 19.59
CA GLN A 430 -7.83 29.66 20.43
C GLN A 430 -9.28 29.56 19.96
N VAL A 431 -9.82 28.34 19.99
CA VAL A 431 -11.22 28.06 19.66
C VAL A 431 -11.82 27.23 20.77
N ILE A 432 -12.94 27.67 21.32
CA ILE A 432 -13.78 26.85 22.22
C ILE A 432 -15.10 26.64 21.47
N GLU A 433 -15.49 25.40 21.27
CA GLU A 433 -16.71 25.03 20.55
C GLU A 433 -17.56 24.09 21.40
N PRO A 434 -18.52 24.57 22.17
CA PRO A 434 -19.57 23.74 22.72
C PRO A 434 -20.48 23.27 21.57
N LYS A 435 -20.88 22.00 21.64
CA LYS A 435 -21.76 21.34 20.67
C LYS A 435 -22.78 20.52 21.43
N ALA A 436 -24.04 20.57 20.97
CA ALA A 436 -25.11 19.75 21.49
C ALA A 436 -26.02 19.28 20.35
N ARG A 437 -26.51 18.07 20.46
CA ARG A 437 -27.40 17.47 19.45
C ARG A 437 -28.50 16.70 20.17
N LEU A 438 -29.76 16.99 19.84
CA LEU A 438 -30.90 16.19 20.25
C LEU A 438 -31.35 15.34 19.06
N THR A 439 -31.36 14.04 19.24
CA THR A 439 -31.75 13.06 18.21
C THR A 439 -33.00 12.31 18.65
N ILE A 440 -33.92 12.13 17.73
CA ILE A 440 -35.12 11.29 17.91
C ILE A 440 -35.14 10.26 16.81
N MET A 441 -35.08 9.00 17.16
CA MET A 441 -35.19 7.87 16.24
C MET A 441 -36.32 6.95 16.68
N ARG A 442 -37.07 6.46 15.71
CA ARG A 442 -38.09 5.45 15.94
C ARG A 442 -37.97 4.38 14.87
N HIS A 443 -38.22 3.15 15.22
CA HIS A 443 -38.45 2.12 14.23
C HIS A 443 -39.78 1.47 14.45
N THR A 444 -40.40 1.09 13.35
CA THR A 444 -41.66 0.36 13.31
C THR A 444 -41.41 -0.89 12.48
N GLY A 445 -41.99 -2.00 12.87
CA GLY A 445 -41.80 -3.29 12.23
C GLY A 445 -41.02 -4.27 13.10
N GLU A 446 -40.16 -5.08 12.48
CA GLU A 446 -39.42 -6.13 13.16
C GLU A 446 -38.31 -5.63 14.06
N ASP A 447 -37.95 -6.39 15.07
CA ASP A 447 -36.86 -6.10 15.98
C ASP A 447 -35.52 -6.01 15.18
N GLN A 448 -34.77 -4.96 15.45
CA GLN A 448 -33.49 -4.71 14.79
C GLN A 448 -32.46 -5.86 14.97
N PHE A 449 -32.48 -6.54 16.12
CA PHE A 449 -31.53 -7.62 16.42
C PHE A 449 -31.82 -8.93 15.65
N THR A 450 -32.97 -9.05 15.03
CA THR A 450 -33.29 -10.18 14.13
C THR A 450 -32.85 -9.92 12.68
N LEU A 451 -32.43 -8.70 12.36
CA LEU A 451 -32.13 -8.24 11.00
C LEU A 451 -30.64 -7.75 10.87
N ASN A 452 -29.69 -8.57 11.29
CA ASN A 452 -28.28 -8.18 11.29
C ASN A 452 -27.42 -9.12 10.43
N ASN A 453 -26.86 -8.57 9.34
CA ASN A 453 -25.88 -9.23 8.48
C ASN A 453 -24.51 -8.53 8.47
N ASP A 454 -24.47 -7.20 8.72
CA ASP A 454 -23.27 -6.40 8.48
C ASP A 454 -22.88 -5.47 9.64
N SER A 455 -23.63 -5.48 10.72
CA SER A 455 -23.40 -4.54 11.82
C SER A 455 -22.78 -5.21 13.03
N ALA A 456 -21.80 -4.55 13.62
CA ALA A 456 -21.26 -4.89 14.94
C ALA A 456 -21.86 -4.01 16.02
N GLY A 457 -21.72 -4.43 17.28
CA GLY A 457 -22.23 -3.70 18.44
C GLY A 457 -21.73 -2.24 18.49
N ALA A 458 -22.58 -1.32 18.90
CA ALA A 458 -22.21 0.08 19.05
C ALA A 458 -21.20 0.25 20.18
N LEU A 459 -20.10 0.92 19.90
CA LEU A 459 -19.11 1.31 20.88
C LEU A 459 -19.04 2.83 20.96
N LEU A 460 -19.25 3.39 22.15
CA LEU A 460 -19.19 4.82 22.35
C LEU A 460 -17.75 5.33 22.27
N SER A 461 -17.51 6.30 21.39
CA SER A 461 -16.22 6.96 21.21
C SER A 461 -16.39 8.45 20.89
N ASP A 462 -15.31 9.22 20.91
CA ASP A 462 -15.29 10.62 20.47
C ASP A 462 -15.71 10.78 19.00
N ALA A 463 -15.37 9.82 18.17
CA ALA A 463 -15.69 9.81 16.75
C ALA A 463 -17.16 9.47 16.45
N THR A 464 -17.80 8.62 17.27
CA THR A 464 -19.16 8.17 17.06
C THR A 464 -20.21 8.99 17.81
N LEU A 465 -19.81 9.81 18.79
CA LEU A 465 -20.73 10.53 19.68
C LEU A 465 -21.81 11.33 18.94
N PHE A 466 -21.45 12.05 17.88
CA PHE A 466 -22.38 12.87 17.08
C PHE A 466 -22.77 12.21 15.76
N SER A 467 -22.60 10.91 15.62
CA SER A 467 -23.03 10.17 14.43
C SER A 467 -24.54 10.02 14.36
N ASP A 468 -25.09 9.92 13.13
CA ASP A 468 -26.53 9.68 12.93
C ASP A 468 -26.94 8.29 13.41
N ASN A 469 -26.07 7.31 13.29
CA ASN A 469 -26.16 5.96 13.83
C ASN A 469 -24.79 5.57 14.37
N ARG A 470 -24.72 5.01 15.56
CA ARG A 470 -23.44 4.62 16.21
C ARG A 470 -23.09 3.15 16.03
N PHE A 471 -23.99 2.35 15.49
CA PHE A 471 -23.65 1.02 15.01
C PHE A 471 -22.81 1.09 13.72
N SER A 472 -21.89 0.18 13.55
CA SER A 472 -21.25 -0.04 12.26
C SER A 472 -22.22 -0.75 11.30
N GLY A 473 -22.03 -0.63 10.00
CA GLY A 473 -22.91 -1.21 9.01
C GLY A 473 -24.25 -0.49 8.88
N LEU A 474 -25.23 -1.15 8.26
CA LEU A 474 -26.53 -0.57 7.94
C LEU A 474 -27.72 -1.32 8.58
N ASP A 475 -27.48 -2.51 9.14
CA ASP A 475 -28.56 -3.35 9.66
C ASP A 475 -29.01 -2.94 11.06
N LEU A 476 -28.07 -2.71 11.97
CA LEU A 476 -28.40 -2.22 13.29
C LEU A 476 -28.58 -0.70 13.28
N TRP A 477 -29.64 -0.25 13.93
CA TRP A 477 -30.00 1.14 14.00
C TRP A 477 -30.45 1.51 15.41
N GLU A 478 -30.03 2.68 15.91
CA GLU A 478 -30.45 3.13 17.22
C GLU A 478 -31.94 3.44 17.25
N ASN A 479 -32.54 3.29 18.42
CA ASN A 479 -33.94 3.63 18.69
C ASN A 479 -34.00 4.45 19.96
N GLY A 480 -34.83 5.47 19.97
CA GLY A 480 -35.05 6.28 21.16
C GLY A 480 -34.89 7.77 20.96
N THR A 481 -34.81 8.47 22.06
CA THR A 481 -34.50 9.90 22.13
C THR A 481 -33.26 10.08 22.96
N TYR A 482 -32.23 10.75 22.43
CA TYR A 482 -31.00 11.00 23.16
C TYR A 482 -30.40 12.36 22.83
N ALA A 483 -29.64 12.87 23.79
CA ALA A 483 -28.93 14.15 23.66
C ALA A 483 -27.44 13.93 23.78
N ASP A 484 -26.69 14.27 22.73
CA ASP A 484 -25.25 14.27 22.71
C ASP A 484 -24.74 15.68 23.02
N TYR A 485 -23.72 15.79 23.85
CA TYR A 485 -23.13 17.09 24.16
C TYR A 485 -21.63 16.96 24.41
N GLY A 486 -20.90 18.01 24.11
CA GLY A 486 -19.46 18.03 24.27
C GLY A 486 -18.88 19.43 24.07
N VAL A 487 -17.61 19.53 24.42
CA VAL A 487 -16.84 20.75 24.23
C VAL A 487 -15.52 20.42 23.58
N ARG A 488 -15.20 21.13 22.52
CA ARG A 488 -13.91 21.10 21.85
C ARG A 488 -13.15 22.37 22.20
N TYR A 489 -11.91 22.23 22.67
CA TYR A 489 -10.95 23.31 22.76
C TYR A 489 -9.81 23.05 21.80
N ALA A 490 -9.48 24.01 20.95
CA ALA A 490 -8.34 23.95 20.06
C ALA A 490 -7.48 25.22 20.18
N ALA A 491 -6.17 25.08 20.15
CA ALA A 491 -5.23 26.17 20.15
C ALA A 491 -4.11 25.88 19.14
N PHE A 492 -3.81 26.85 18.29
CA PHE A 492 -2.76 26.73 17.28
C PHE A 492 -2.01 28.05 17.09
N ASN A 493 -0.77 27.97 16.66
CA ASN A 493 0.08 29.13 16.45
C ASN A 493 0.80 29.08 15.09
N GLN A 494 1.49 30.16 14.75
CA GLN A 494 2.24 30.29 13.49
C GLN A 494 3.47 29.38 13.42
N ASP A 495 3.99 28.90 14.54
CA ASP A 495 5.13 27.98 14.60
C ASP A 495 4.74 26.53 14.32
N GLY A 496 3.46 26.25 14.06
CA GLY A 496 2.90 24.94 13.77
C GLY A 496 2.52 24.11 15.00
N HIS A 497 2.48 24.72 16.22
CA HIS A 497 1.94 24.03 17.38
C HIS A 497 0.41 23.97 17.28
N MET A 498 -0.13 22.78 17.46
CA MET A 498 -1.56 22.50 17.56
C MET A 498 -1.84 21.70 18.83
N PHE A 499 -2.81 22.12 19.57
CA PHE A 499 -3.37 21.41 20.71
C PHE A 499 -4.88 21.32 20.54
N GLU A 500 -5.44 20.14 20.71
CA GLU A 500 -6.88 19.92 20.71
C GLU A 500 -7.29 19.02 21.88
N LEU A 501 -8.35 19.40 22.57
CA LEU A 501 -9.01 18.61 23.59
C LEU A 501 -10.51 18.57 23.28
N PHE A 502 -11.06 17.37 23.19
CA PHE A 502 -12.49 17.14 23.11
C PHE A 502 -12.94 16.27 24.27
N ILE A 503 -14.07 16.63 24.88
CA ILE A 503 -14.76 15.80 25.90
C ILE A 503 -16.25 15.87 25.62
N GLY A 504 -16.92 14.73 25.64
CA GLY A 504 -18.35 14.64 25.42
C GLY A 504 -19.00 13.43 26.09
N GLN A 505 -20.32 13.43 26.08
CA GLN A 505 -21.17 12.43 26.69
C GLN A 505 -22.52 12.42 25.98
N THR A 506 -23.21 11.29 25.99
CA THR A 506 -24.61 11.18 25.53
C THR A 506 -25.53 10.92 26.73
N TYR A 507 -26.74 11.42 26.67
CA TYR A 507 -27.80 11.14 27.63
C TYR A 507 -28.98 10.49 26.92
N ASP A 508 -29.33 9.28 27.30
CA ASP A 508 -30.46 8.54 26.75
C ASP A 508 -31.70 8.78 27.63
N PHE A 509 -32.79 9.22 27.02
CA PHE A 509 -34.07 9.46 27.68
C PHE A 509 -34.96 8.20 27.78
N ASN A 510 -34.50 7.08 27.19
CA ASN A 510 -35.25 5.83 27.20
C ASN A 510 -34.53 4.77 28.04
N ASP A 511 -35.26 3.81 28.57
CA ASP A 511 -34.64 2.66 29.21
C ASP A 511 -34.12 1.70 28.13
N ARG A 512 -32.79 1.59 28.03
CA ARG A 512 -32.13 0.58 27.20
C ARG A 512 -31.99 -0.70 28.02
N ALA A 513 -32.90 -1.65 27.83
CA ALA A 513 -32.90 -2.87 28.62
C ALA A 513 -31.68 -3.79 28.43
N ASP A 514 -30.95 -3.70 27.29
CA ASP A 514 -30.00 -4.72 26.84
C ASP A 514 -28.63 -4.17 26.36
N THR A 515 -28.14 -3.05 26.86
CA THR A 515 -26.79 -2.61 26.52
C THR A 515 -25.76 -3.20 27.46
N ASP A 516 -24.73 -3.86 26.92
CA ASP A 516 -23.57 -4.26 27.70
C ASP A 516 -22.95 -3.02 28.35
N PRO A 517 -22.77 -2.97 29.69
CA PRO A 517 -22.15 -1.84 30.37
C PRO A 517 -20.75 -1.45 29.81
N ARG A 518 -20.09 -2.40 29.14
CA ARG A 518 -18.80 -2.17 28.53
C ARG A 518 -18.85 -1.42 27.21
N SER A 519 -20.02 -1.30 26.58
CA SER A 519 -20.23 -0.47 25.38
C SER A 519 -20.03 1.02 25.65
N GLY A 520 -20.16 1.44 26.90
CA GLY A 520 -20.15 2.83 27.34
C GLY A 520 -21.52 3.49 27.33
N PHE A 521 -22.57 2.79 26.83
CA PHE A 521 -23.95 3.26 26.90
C PHE A 521 -24.61 2.75 28.19
N HIS A 522 -25.40 3.60 28.81
CA HIS A 522 -26.15 3.30 30.02
C HIS A 522 -27.53 3.95 29.94
N ASN A 523 -28.43 3.54 30.81
CA ASN A 523 -29.68 4.28 31.02
C ASN A 523 -29.37 5.66 31.61
N GLY A 524 -29.80 6.72 30.93
CA GLY A 524 -29.43 8.08 31.28
C GLY A 524 -28.08 8.47 30.71
N ALA A 525 -27.15 8.94 31.54
CA ALA A 525 -25.86 9.40 31.11
C ALA A 525 -24.89 8.26 30.73
N SER A 526 -24.23 8.36 29.62
CA SER A 526 -23.21 7.41 29.17
C SER A 526 -21.86 7.61 29.88
N ASP A 527 -20.89 6.76 29.56
CA ASP A 527 -19.48 7.04 29.85
C ASP A 527 -19.03 8.36 29.18
N TYR A 528 -17.99 9.01 29.74
CA TYR A 528 -17.36 10.15 29.09
C TYR A 528 -16.40 9.67 28.01
N VAL A 529 -16.45 10.29 26.84
CA VAL A 529 -15.49 10.07 25.76
C VAL A 529 -14.67 11.31 25.50
N GLY A 530 -13.43 11.13 25.11
CA GLY A 530 -12.61 12.27 24.78
C GLY A 530 -11.41 11.96 23.91
N ARG A 531 -10.83 13.04 23.40
CA ARG A 531 -9.62 13.01 22.57
C ARG A 531 -8.71 14.16 22.98
N LEU A 532 -7.43 13.87 23.10
CA LEU A 532 -6.36 14.82 23.30
C LEU A 532 -5.38 14.67 22.13
N GLU A 533 -5.11 15.76 21.44
CA GLU A 533 -4.12 15.80 20.37
C GLU A 533 -3.15 16.96 20.62
N TYR A 534 -1.88 16.69 20.40
CA TYR A 534 -0.84 17.72 20.39
C TYR A 534 0.17 17.43 19.29
N ASN A 535 0.40 18.40 18.44
CA ASN A 535 1.40 18.35 17.39
C ASN A 535 2.20 19.65 17.37
N ASN A 536 3.53 19.57 17.32
CA ASN A 536 4.38 20.74 17.18
C ASN A 536 5.12 20.83 15.85
N MET A 537 4.75 19.99 14.87
CA MET A 537 5.33 19.92 13.52
C MET A 537 6.85 19.67 13.48
N LYS A 538 7.51 19.49 14.62
CA LYS A 538 8.97 19.39 14.73
C LYS A 538 9.44 18.06 15.31
N TRP A 539 8.97 17.72 16.51
CA TRP A 539 9.50 16.56 17.23
C TRP A 539 8.49 15.82 18.12
N LEU A 540 7.24 16.28 18.23
CA LEU A 540 6.21 15.61 19.02
C LEU A 540 4.87 15.63 18.29
N ASP A 541 4.34 14.44 18.04
CA ASP A 541 2.97 14.19 17.65
C ASP A 541 2.37 13.22 18.65
N LEU A 542 1.34 13.65 19.38
CA LEU A 542 0.65 12.88 20.41
C LEU A 542 -0.83 12.88 20.12
N SER A 543 -1.43 11.70 20.06
CA SER A 543 -2.88 11.51 20.00
C SER A 543 -3.28 10.51 21.08
N THR A 544 -4.28 10.86 21.86
CA THR A 544 -4.87 9.96 22.86
C THR A 544 -6.38 10.04 22.79
N ARG A 545 -7.04 8.90 22.64
CA ARG A 545 -8.49 8.73 22.76
C ARG A 545 -8.80 7.93 24.00
N PHE A 546 -9.87 8.31 24.71
CA PHE A 546 -10.21 7.65 25.95
C PHE A 546 -11.70 7.59 26.18
N ARG A 547 -12.09 6.60 27.01
CA ARG A 547 -13.42 6.48 27.58
C ARG A 547 -13.31 6.24 29.08
N LEU A 548 -14.04 7.02 29.86
CA LEU A 548 -14.06 6.97 31.32
C LEU A 548 -15.46 6.63 31.81
N SER A 549 -15.53 5.73 32.78
CA SER A 549 -16.79 5.41 33.44
C SER A 549 -17.47 6.66 34.01
N GLN A 550 -18.77 6.78 33.80
CA GLN A 550 -19.58 7.85 34.36
C GLN A 550 -19.63 7.84 35.89
N GLU A 551 -19.53 6.65 36.53
CA GLU A 551 -19.75 6.49 37.97
C GLU A 551 -18.54 6.95 38.80
N ASN A 552 -17.33 6.61 38.34
CA ASN A 552 -16.11 6.76 39.13
C ASN A 552 -14.89 7.26 38.35
N LEU A 553 -15.09 7.64 37.08
CA LEU A 553 -14.04 8.07 36.14
C LEU A 553 -12.92 7.04 35.94
N SER A 554 -13.18 5.76 36.23
CA SER A 554 -12.21 4.70 35.88
C SER A 554 -12.06 4.57 34.37
N MET A 555 -10.84 4.27 33.94
CA MET A 555 -10.56 4.04 32.52
C MET A 555 -11.30 2.81 32.01
N ARG A 556 -11.97 2.92 30.87
CA ARG A 556 -12.64 1.84 30.15
C ARG A 556 -11.99 1.54 28.80
N HIS A 557 -11.40 2.56 28.21
CA HIS A 557 -10.67 2.47 26.97
C HIS A 557 -9.64 3.59 26.92
N ILE A 558 -8.44 3.28 26.45
CA ILE A 558 -7.43 4.27 26.10
C ILE A 558 -6.66 3.76 24.89
N GLU A 559 -6.51 4.63 23.91
CA GLU A 559 -5.65 4.44 22.76
C GLU A 559 -4.73 5.64 22.67
N THR A 560 -3.43 5.41 22.76
CA THR A 560 -2.42 6.47 22.70
C THR A 560 -1.44 6.16 21.58
N SER A 561 -1.16 7.15 20.75
CA SER A 561 -0.08 7.14 19.76
C SER A 561 0.81 8.35 20.00
N ALA A 562 2.11 8.14 20.05
CA ALA A 562 3.09 9.22 20.25
C ALA A 562 4.29 9.00 19.32
N ILE A 563 4.58 9.97 18.48
CA ILE A 563 5.81 10.04 17.70
C ILE A 563 6.69 11.13 18.28
N ILE A 564 7.87 10.76 18.77
CA ILE A 564 8.82 11.65 19.40
C ILE A 564 10.09 11.69 18.57
N GLY A 565 10.42 12.84 18.01
CA GLY A 565 11.62 13.01 17.19
C GLY A 565 11.33 13.66 15.84
N THR A 566 12.19 13.42 14.90
CA THR A 566 12.12 13.94 13.53
C THR A 566 11.92 12.76 12.56
N SER A 567 11.66 13.02 11.29
CA SER A 567 11.57 11.97 10.26
C SER A 567 12.82 11.07 10.14
N ARG A 568 13.97 11.53 10.64
CA ARG A 568 15.23 10.79 10.64
C ARG A 568 15.53 10.06 11.95
N ASN A 569 15.16 10.68 13.09
CA ASN A 569 15.43 10.13 14.42
C ASN A 569 14.15 10.24 15.23
N TYR A 570 13.49 9.12 15.44
CA TYR A 570 12.20 9.07 16.11
C TYR A 570 12.04 7.83 16.98
N ILE A 571 11.17 7.99 17.94
CA ILE A 571 10.56 6.90 18.71
C ILE A 571 9.05 7.01 18.44
N ASP A 572 8.46 5.91 18.03
CA ASP A 572 7.02 5.72 17.86
C ASP A 572 6.52 4.76 18.93
N ILE A 573 5.51 5.17 19.68
CA ILE A 573 4.91 4.37 20.76
C ILE A 573 3.41 4.40 20.56
N GLY A 574 2.80 3.21 20.42
CA GLY A 574 1.37 3.01 20.46
C GLY A 574 0.98 2.15 21.64
N HIS A 575 -0.05 2.51 22.36
CA HIS A 575 -0.64 1.71 23.43
C HIS A 575 -2.15 1.69 23.29
N ILE A 576 -2.73 0.52 23.29
CA ILE A 576 -4.17 0.31 23.37
C ILE A 576 -4.49 -0.56 24.57
N TRP A 577 -5.35 -0.06 25.44
CA TRP A 577 -6.04 -0.86 26.43
C TRP A 577 -7.54 -0.64 26.29
N SER A 578 -8.30 -1.71 26.22
CA SER A 578 -9.75 -1.66 26.12
C SER A 578 -10.35 -2.82 26.89
N GLN A 579 -11.28 -2.49 27.75
CA GLN A 579 -12.15 -3.48 28.33
C GLN A 579 -13.00 -4.07 27.20
N GLN A 580 -12.81 -5.35 26.91
CA GLN A 580 -13.45 -5.95 25.74
C GLN A 580 -14.95 -6.02 25.91
N PHE A 581 -15.65 -5.61 24.87
CA PHE A 581 -17.08 -5.79 24.73
C PHE A 581 -17.35 -7.28 24.48
N ILE A 582 -18.21 -7.91 25.30
CA ILE A 582 -18.68 -9.27 24.99
C ILE A 582 -19.79 -9.12 23.96
N ASP A 583 -19.46 -9.32 22.70
CA ASP A 583 -20.41 -9.77 21.73
C ASP A 583 -20.74 -11.25 22.02
N ALA A 584 -21.98 -11.69 21.73
CA ALA A 584 -22.41 -13.06 21.94
C ALA A 584 -21.51 -14.13 21.29
N TYR A 585 -20.61 -13.69 20.40
CA TYR A 585 -19.68 -14.52 19.65
C TYR A 585 -18.22 -14.45 20.11
N THR A 586 -17.83 -13.52 20.99
CA THR A 586 -16.45 -13.36 21.46
C THR A 586 -16.38 -13.14 22.96
N ALA A 587 -16.32 -14.23 23.73
CA ALA A 587 -15.85 -14.15 25.10
C ALA A 587 -14.32 -13.92 25.06
N GLY A 588 -13.86 -12.68 25.08
CA GLY A 588 -12.46 -12.33 25.02
C GLY A 588 -11.97 -11.59 26.25
N ASP A 589 -10.68 -11.75 26.53
CA ASP A 589 -9.95 -10.99 27.53
C ASP A 589 -9.83 -9.52 27.12
N ASP A 590 -9.58 -8.63 28.09
CA ASP A 590 -9.26 -7.23 27.80
C ASP A 590 -8.09 -7.12 26.80
N ILE A 591 -8.23 -6.24 25.83
CA ILE A 591 -7.15 -5.91 24.92
C ILE A 591 -6.13 -5.05 25.67
N ASN A 592 -4.88 -5.46 25.67
CA ASN A 592 -3.77 -4.65 26.20
C ASN A 592 -2.52 -4.90 25.36
N GLU A 593 -2.20 -3.95 24.48
CA GLU A 593 -1.15 -4.10 23.50
C GLU A 593 -0.27 -2.84 23.46
N LEU A 594 1.03 -3.05 23.38
CA LEU A 594 2.04 -2.01 23.21
C LEU A 594 2.72 -2.20 21.87
N THR A 595 2.76 -1.15 21.05
CA THR A 595 3.60 -1.06 19.87
C THR A 595 4.76 -0.11 20.12
N ALA A 596 5.93 -0.43 19.61
CA ALA A 596 7.09 0.45 19.70
C ALA A 596 7.90 0.40 18.39
N GLY A 597 8.25 1.58 17.91
CA GLY A 597 9.14 1.77 16.78
C GLY A 597 10.28 2.71 17.12
N ILE A 598 11.47 2.44 16.65
CA ILE A 598 12.64 3.31 16.81
C ILE A 598 13.34 3.43 15.46
N GLY A 599 13.55 4.65 14.99
CA GLY A 599 14.37 4.95 13.83
C GLY A 599 15.50 5.89 14.19
N ILE A 600 16.73 5.50 13.86
CA ILE A 600 17.93 6.31 14.17
C ILE A 600 18.78 6.44 12.91
N GLN A 601 19.03 7.66 12.49
CA GLN A 601 19.99 8.01 11.45
C GLN A 601 21.35 8.23 12.11
N LEU A 602 22.20 7.20 12.11
CA LEU A 602 23.53 7.26 12.74
C LEU A 602 24.47 8.22 12.01
N THR A 603 24.41 8.22 10.69
CA THR A 603 25.13 9.12 9.79
C THR A 603 24.24 9.47 8.60
N ASN A 604 24.71 10.33 7.68
CA ASN A 604 23.96 10.59 6.43
C ASN A 604 23.70 9.32 5.59
N ARG A 605 24.38 8.22 5.89
CA ARG A 605 24.32 6.96 5.13
C ARG A 605 23.80 5.77 5.92
N TRP A 606 24.05 5.72 7.23
CA TRP A 606 23.65 4.60 8.10
C TRP A 606 22.40 4.93 8.87
N SER A 607 21.42 4.04 8.82
CA SER A 607 20.25 4.07 9.70
C SER A 607 19.96 2.72 10.32
N VAL A 608 19.36 2.75 11.48
CA VAL A 608 18.89 1.56 12.21
C VAL A 608 17.43 1.75 12.51
N ARG A 609 16.63 0.69 12.34
CA ARG A 609 15.21 0.65 12.70
C ARG A 609 14.92 -0.57 13.53
N PHE A 610 14.02 -0.41 14.47
CA PHE A 610 13.48 -1.49 15.29
C PHE A 610 11.98 -1.27 15.45
N ASN A 611 11.18 -2.35 15.39
CA ASN A 611 9.74 -2.32 15.62
C ASN A 611 9.35 -3.56 16.43
N ALA A 612 8.40 -3.39 17.35
CA ALA A 612 7.88 -4.47 18.18
C ALA A 612 6.39 -4.28 18.46
N ILE A 613 5.66 -5.38 18.52
CA ILE A 613 4.28 -5.47 19.01
C ILE A 613 4.30 -6.46 20.17
N TYR A 614 3.91 -5.98 21.34
CA TYR A 614 3.91 -6.75 22.58
C TYR A 614 2.50 -6.83 23.15
N ASN A 615 1.98 -8.04 23.26
CA ASN A 615 0.71 -8.28 23.93
C ASN A 615 0.94 -8.35 25.43
N MET A 616 0.46 -7.33 26.14
CA MET A 616 0.63 -7.19 27.59
C MET A 616 -0.30 -8.11 28.37
N THR A 617 -1.44 -8.53 27.80
CA THR A 617 -2.38 -9.47 28.41
C THR A 617 -1.72 -10.85 28.57
N TYR A 618 -1.06 -11.33 27.51
CA TYR A 618 -0.40 -12.64 27.49
C TYR A 618 1.09 -12.60 27.82
N GLY A 619 1.69 -11.42 27.97
CA GLY A 619 3.07 -11.24 28.35
C GLY A 619 4.08 -11.70 27.27
N GLN A 620 3.75 -11.56 25.99
CA GLN A 620 4.56 -12.06 24.89
C GLN A 620 4.64 -11.08 23.71
N PHE A 621 5.75 -11.12 23.00
CA PHE A 621 5.86 -10.45 21.70
C PHE A 621 5.00 -11.18 20.67
N GLN A 622 4.16 -10.45 19.97
CA GLN A 622 3.48 -10.98 18.77
C GLN A 622 4.41 -10.90 17.57
N ARG A 623 5.11 -9.77 17.43
CA ARG A 623 6.07 -9.53 16.35
C ARG A 623 7.17 -8.62 16.83
N HIS A 624 8.39 -8.85 16.37
CA HIS A 624 9.46 -7.86 16.49
C HIS A 624 10.41 -7.98 15.31
N SER A 625 10.96 -6.83 14.91
CA SER A 625 11.87 -6.76 13.77
C SER A 625 12.90 -5.66 13.98
N GLY A 626 14.05 -5.80 13.36
CA GLY A 626 15.09 -4.79 13.37
C GLY A 626 15.97 -4.88 12.14
N GLY A 627 16.53 -3.76 11.73
CA GLY A 627 17.37 -3.71 10.54
C GLY A 627 18.41 -2.61 10.61
N ILE A 628 19.51 -2.86 9.92
CA ILE A 628 20.59 -1.90 9.66
C ILE A 628 20.58 -1.61 8.17
N PHE A 629 20.51 -0.35 7.81
CA PHE A 629 20.41 0.13 6.44
C PHE A 629 21.58 1.06 6.15
N TYR A 630 22.25 0.80 5.06
CA TYR A 630 23.23 1.70 4.49
C TYR A 630 22.75 2.20 3.13
N THR A 631 22.66 3.50 2.95
CA THR A 631 22.24 4.12 1.70
C THR A 631 23.35 5.00 1.17
N HIS A 632 23.88 4.64 0.02
CA HIS A 632 24.84 5.41 -0.75
C HIS A 632 24.17 5.88 -2.04
N PRO A 633 24.60 6.99 -2.68
CA PRO A 633 24.07 7.37 -4.00
C PRO A 633 24.16 6.24 -5.04
N CYS A 634 25.18 5.41 -4.97
CA CYS A 634 25.50 4.37 -5.94
C CYS A 634 25.03 2.96 -5.55
N TYR A 635 24.69 2.69 -4.32
CA TYR A 635 24.21 1.37 -3.85
C TYR A 635 23.51 1.46 -2.50
N TYR A 636 22.76 0.45 -2.18
CA TYR A 636 22.20 0.27 -0.84
C TYR A 636 22.51 -1.13 -0.31
N LEU A 637 22.57 -1.22 0.99
CA LEU A 637 22.76 -2.46 1.73
C LEU A 637 21.78 -2.49 2.88
N SER A 638 21.05 -3.59 3.09
CA SER A 638 20.31 -3.81 4.32
C SER A 638 20.53 -5.21 4.88
N VAL A 639 20.51 -5.28 6.21
CA VAL A 639 20.44 -6.52 6.97
C VAL A 639 19.25 -6.39 7.89
N GLU A 640 18.27 -7.24 7.69
CA GLU A 640 16.99 -7.19 8.38
C GLU A 640 16.74 -8.51 9.08
N TYR A 641 16.22 -8.42 10.30
CA TYR A 641 15.75 -9.53 11.13
C TYR A 641 14.28 -9.30 11.44
N ARG A 642 13.48 -10.35 11.38
CA ARG A 642 12.08 -10.35 11.79
C ARG A 642 11.73 -11.66 12.47
N HIS A 643 10.97 -11.56 13.54
CA HIS A 643 10.35 -12.69 14.23
C HIS A 643 8.85 -12.44 14.38
N ASP A 644 8.04 -13.42 14.00
CA ASP A 644 6.59 -13.42 14.07
C ASP A 644 6.13 -14.67 14.81
N ASN A 645 5.32 -14.49 15.85
CA ASN A 645 4.84 -15.59 16.72
C ASN A 645 3.51 -16.20 16.27
N ALA A 646 2.99 -15.84 15.08
CA ALA A 646 1.75 -16.41 14.57
C ALA A 646 1.87 -17.94 14.45
N ILE A 647 0.86 -18.67 14.95
CA ILE A 647 0.77 -20.14 14.86
C ILE A 647 -0.49 -20.47 14.06
N LYS A 648 -0.32 -21.16 12.94
CA LYS A 648 -1.42 -21.72 12.13
C LYS A 648 -1.04 -23.13 11.71
N GLU A 649 -1.97 -24.03 11.53
CA GLU A 649 -1.89 -25.43 11.10
C GLU A 649 -0.47 -26.02 10.85
N ASP A 650 0.13 -25.74 9.69
CA ASP A 650 1.48 -26.17 9.29
C ASP A 650 2.56 -25.07 9.46
N TYR A 651 2.20 -23.94 10.09
CA TYR A 651 3.03 -22.77 10.26
C TYR A 651 3.22 -22.44 11.73
N VAL A 652 4.44 -22.56 12.19
CA VAL A 652 4.83 -22.20 13.56
C VAL A 652 5.79 -21.03 13.47
N GLY A 653 5.38 -19.86 13.88
CA GLY A 653 6.16 -18.62 13.97
C GLY A 653 7.36 -18.50 13.04
N THR A 654 7.54 -17.43 12.35
CA THR A 654 8.66 -17.27 11.40
C THR A 654 9.77 -16.43 11.99
N THR A 655 10.99 -16.94 11.98
CA THR A 655 12.19 -16.12 12.11
C THR A 655 12.82 -15.97 10.74
N SER A 656 13.00 -14.74 10.29
CA SER A 656 13.61 -14.44 8.99
C SER A 656 14.80 -13.50 9.14
N TYR A 657 15.81 -13.75 8.33
CA TYR A 657 16.95 -12.86 8.11
C TYR A 657 17.00 -12.53 6.62
N GLN A 658 17.08 -11.27 6.29
CA GLN A 658 17.17 -10.83 4.91
C GLN A 658 18.39 -9.95 4.71
N PHE A 659 19.18 -10.27 3.71
CA PHE A 659 20.28 -9.46 3.24
C PHE A 659 19.92 -8.96 1.84
N ARG A 660 19.91 -7.64 1.66
CA ARG A 660 19.68 -7.03 0.36
C ARG A 660 20.86 -6.14 -0.01
N PHE A 661 21.32 -6.32 -1.22
CA PHE A 661 22.27 -5.44 -1.86
C PHE A 661 21.71 -5.03 -3.21
N GLY A 662 21.68 -3.74 -3.50
CA GLY A 662 21.25 -3.23 -4.79
C GLY A 662 22.14 -2.10 -5.26
N MET A 663 22.42 -2.07 -6.55
CA MET A 663 23.14 -0.98 -7.18
C MET A 663 22.17 0.10 -7.65
N SER A 664 22.57 1.35 -7.56
CA SER A 664 21.82 2.48 -8.12
C SER A 664 22.54 2.95 -9.37
N ILE A 665 21.83 3.01 -10.48
CA ILE A 665 22.32 3.54 -11.76
C ILE A 665 21.39 4.69 -12.15
N ASN A 666 21.94 5.88 -12.37
CA ASN A 666 21.16 7.11 -12.68
C ASN A 666 20.01 7.39 -11.69
N GLY A 667 20.22 7.09 -10.40
CA GLY A 667 19.19 7.26 -9.37
C GLY A 667 18.08 6.21 -9.37
N GLN A 668 18.09 5.24 -10.29
CA GLN A 668 17.22 4.07 -10.27
C GLN A 668 17.87 2.93 -9.48
N ARG A 669 17.09 2.27 -8.64
CA ARG A 669 17.56 1.10 -7.87
C ARG A 669 17.24 -0.18 -8.67
N TYR A 670 18.27 -0.99 -8.89
CA TYR A 670 18.21 -2.28 -9.57
C TYR A 670 18.46 -3.39 -8.59
#